data_ab1601251bd24c1d2b2091ff6e99dc79
#
_entry.id   ab1601251bd24c1d2b2091ff6e99dc79
#
_cell.length_a   1.000
_cell.length_b   1.000
_cell.length_c   1.000
_cell.angle_alpha   90.00
_cell.angle_beta   90.00
_cell.angle_gamma   90.00
#
_symmetry.space_group_name_H-M   'P 1'
#
loop_
_entity.id
_entity.type
_entity.pdbx_description
1 polymer ?
#
loop_
_entity_poly.entity_id
_entity_poly.type
_entity_poly.pdbx_seq_one_letter_code
_entity_poly.pdbx_strand_id
1 'polypeptide(L)'
;MKRILALVLCAVLLTGLTVPAWAESGADDRLSQVTQAVKKTLNLDTEAYDDFQGDSYEDSLARMWSLRWSGSGGSLTVEALEDGTIVSLRLDDETSSSGGFPAFPSGDTKKATQAAQAFLDRVLDKATESVKLGEPEGEDRLGSTELSFSGQILLNGLPSALTYSMTVRSSDNQVTWFRRDVPETVFLGAIPAAQASVTQAKAAEMLGDKLGLRLEYVLPEADSTQAVLRYLPQSVHTFYVDARTGELLDLTELEENLWKGSGGAEAPSEDSAAEGENGLSQAEQEGIQKLEGVLPSDKLETLICEEKAYGLDRYTLASAAYVLEKGTDGEEDRVLCTLRFSRSDGNGTYGRTVQVDARTGEVLSVYSRVPWDKDRQPKVSRDAALTAAETFLKNFAGDRFDHLALYEVNAVEGEGDPCYYFTFARRENDIFFPDNGYSVAIDGSDGSVYSLSYTYDEALTFQIPEGLVTAQAALKTWVDSYDVTLGYRLVPQPLSASDPTQAKLMQQGLKYYYGLRLTYAQERETYYLGVDARSGQLVEREIAAPQAPAYTDLAGSWAKADIETLSRYGVGYASGTFQAGKQLTQWDLVCLLASLEGLRLDPAEATEEEKDAAYDIVCRMGAMSRADRDEEKLLTRGQVVQMLLDASGYGPAAHLQGIYTCSYGDRSTIPADQLGYAALAQGLKLVQGNYAGSRTATRAEAAVMLCRLLSRS
;
A
#
# COMPACT_ATOMS: atom_id res chain seq x y z
N MET A 1 -1.37 17.82 -13.86
CA MET A 1 -1.53 19.23 -13.50
C MET A 1 -1.91 19.45 -12.04
N LYS A 2 -2.84 18.68 -11.43
CA LYS A 2 -3.24 18.88 -10.02
C LYS A 2 -2.12 18.64 -8.98
N ARG A 3 -1.19 17.70 -9.20
CA ARG A 3 0.00 17.49 -8.32
C ARG A 3 1.08 18.56 -8.49
N ILE A 4 1.15 19.19 -9.66
CA ILE A 4 2.07 20.31 -9.92
C ILE A 4 1.52 21.59 -9.27
N LEU A 5 0.20 21.76 -9.20
CA LEU A 5 -0.41 22.90 -8.51
C LEU A 5 -0.20 22.81 -6.99
N ALA A 6 -0.30 21.62 -6.40
CA ALA A 6 -0.01 21.43 -4.96
C ALA A 6 1.47 21.67 -4.63
N LEU A 7 2.41 21.26 -5.50
CA LEU A 7 3.85 21.54 -5.32
C LEU A 7 4.19 23.03 -5.53
N VAL A 8 3.50 23.72 -6.43
CA VAL A 8 3.68 25.18 -6.62
C VAL A 8 3.07 25.94 -5.44
N LEU A 9 1.95 25.51 -4.86
CA LEU A 9 1.39 26.14 -3.65
C LEU A 9 2.33 25.93 -2.44
N CYS A 10 2.90 24.73 -2.24
CA CYS A 10 3.90 24.51 -1.19
C CYS A 10 5.19 25.33 -1.41
N ALA A 11 5.63 25.55 -2.65
CA ALA A 11 6.81 26.37 -2.94
C ALA A 11 6.58 27.87 -2.71
N VAL A 12 5.37 28.35 -2.89
CA VAL A 12 5.01 29.77 -2.62
C VAL A 12 4.91 30.04 -1.11
N LEU A 13 4.51 29.06 -0.30
CA LEU A 13 4.49 29.16 1.15
C LEU A 13 5.90 29.22 1.78
N LEU A 14 6.95 28.72 1.07
CA LEU A 14 8.33 28.73 1.54
C LEU A 14 9.11 30.02 1.21
N THR A 15 8.58 30.92 0.37
CA THR A 15 9.29 32.12 -0.08
C THR A 15 8.86 33.44 0.59
N GLY A 16 8.00 33.40 1.59
CA GLY A 16 7.69 34.60 2.40
C GLY A 16 7.21 35.84 1.62
N LEU A 17 6.62 35.64 0.41
CA LEU A 17 5.99 36.74 -0.33
C LEU A 17 4.58 36.96 0.20
N THR A 18 4.39 37.95 1.02
CA THR A 18 3.08 38.48 1.39
C THR A 18 2.35 38.94 0.11
N VAL A 19 1.46 38.10 -0.38
CA VAL A 19 0.45 38.52 -1.34
C VAL A 19 -0.48 39.47 -0.59
N PRO A 20 -0.70 40.72 -1.03
CA PRO A 20 -1.64 41.58 -0.33
C PRO A 20 -3.03 40.95 -0.41
N ALA A 21 -3.53 40.54 0.76
CA ALA A 21 -4.92 40.13 0.90
C ALA A 21 -5.82 41.23 0.43
N TRP A 22 -6.60 41.01 -0.61
CA TRP A 22 -7.72 41.85 -0.96
C TRP A 22 -8.75 41.60 0.14
N ALA A 23 -8.78 42.55 1.11
CA ALA A 23 -9.74 42.51 2.19
C ALA A 23 -11.14 42.75 1.60
N GLU A 24 -11.89 41.68 1.38
CA GLU A 24 -13.35 41.80 1.33
C GLU A 24 -13.79 42.24 2.72
N SER A 25 -14.54 43.35 2.78
CA SER A 25 -15.15 43.83 4.03
C SER A 25 -16.03 42.72 4.61
N GLY A 26 -15.58 42.08 5.69
CA GLY A 26 -16.23 40.95 6.34
C GLY A 26 -15.38 39.70 6.54
N ALA A 27 -14.14 39.62 6.02
CA ALA A 27 -13.26 38.47 6.23
C ALA A 27 -12.89 38.30 7.72
N ASP A 28 -12.61 39.39 8.41
CA ASP A 28 -12.29 39.39 9.85
C ASP A 28 -13.44 38.88 10.71
N ASP A 29 -14.70 39.26 10.36
CA ASP A 29 -15.88 38.81 11.09
C ASP A 29 -16.12 37.30 10.89
N ARG A 30 -15.88 36.77 9.69
CA ARG A 30 -16.03 35.33 9.38
C ARG A 30 -14.96 34.50 10.07
N LEU A 31 -13.70 34.92 10.00
CA LEU A 31 -12.60 34.23 10.73
C LEU A 31 -12.92 34.20 12.22
N SER A 32 -13.38 35.28 12.80
CA SER A 32 -13.77 35.34 14.20
C SER A 32 -14.91 34.36 14.53
N GLN A 33 -15.94 34.29 13.68
CA GLN A 33 -17.09 33.39 13.88
C GLN A 33 -16.67 31.90 13.80
N VAL A 34 -15.89 31.51 12.75
CA VAL A 34 -15.41 30.16 12.60
C VAL A 34 -14.48 29.76 13.76
N THR A 35 -13.55 30.66 14.14
CA THR A 35 -12.64 30.42 15.26
C THR A 35 -13.41 30.19 16.57
N GLN A 36 -14.45 31.01 16.85
CA GLN A 36 -15.29 30.84 18.03
C GLN A 36 -16.08 29.51 17.99
N ALA A 37 -16.62 29.15 16.83
CA ALA A 37 -17.34 27.89 16.64
C ALA A 37 -16.43 26.69 16.90
N VAL A 38 -15.24 26.69 16.31
CA VAL A 38 -14.22 25.64 16.50
C VAL A 38 -13.79 25.54 17.95
N LYS A 39 -13.43 26.66 18.60
CA LYS A 39 -13.06 26.67 20.02
C LYS A 39 -14.18 26.12 20.91
N LYS A 40 -15.42 26.47 20.63
CA LYS A 40 -16.58 25.98 21.37
C LYS A 40 -16.79 24.48 21.16
N THR A 41 -16.74 24.01 19.91
CA THR A 41 -16.94 22.59 19.55
C THR A 41 -15.87 21.69 20.20
N LEU A 42 -14.62 22.09 20.11
CA LEU A 42 -13.49 21.32 20.65
C LEU A 42 -13.26 21.57 22.16
N ASN A 43 -13.92 22.58 22.75
CA ASN A 43 -13.67 23.05 24.11
C ASN A 43 -12.19 23.41 24.30
N LEU A 44 -11.62 24.20 23.36
CA LEU A 44 -10.20 24.54 23.34
C LEU A 44 -9.89 25.67 24.34
N ASP A 45 -8.89 25.40 25.18
CA ASP A 45 -8.16 26.45 25.89
C ASP A 45 -6.92 26.82 25.06
N THR A 46 -6.88 28.03 24.56
CA THR A 46 -5.80 28.53 23.70
C THR A 46 -4.87 29.52 24.41
N GLU A 47 -4.98 29.69 25.74
CA GLU A 47 -4.12 30.59 26.52
C GLU A 47 -2.64 30.12 26.57
N ALA A 48 -2.40 28.86 26.30
CA ALA A 48 -1.05 28.28 26.25
C ALA A 48 -0.30 28.55 24.93
N TYR A 49 -0.95 29.13 23.92
CA TYR A 49 -0.36 29.45 22.63
C TYR A 49 -0.09 30.95 22.51
N ASP A 50 1.08 31.30 21.97
CA ASP A 50 1.57 32.68 21.85
C ASP A 50 1.20 33.33 20.52
N ASP A 51 0.89 32.53 19.49
CA ASP A 51 0.60 32.98 18.13
C ASP A 51 -0.63 32.28 17.55
N PHE A 52 -1.36 33.00 16.69
CA PHE A 52 -2.53 32.50 15.99
C PHE A 52 -2.52 32.96 14.53
N GLN A 53 -2.74 32.01 13.61
CA GLN A 53 -2.90 32.25 12.18
C GLN A 53 -4.22 31.63 11.72
N GLY A 54 -4.98 32.37 10.93
CA GLY A 54 -6.22 31.92 10.33
C GLY A 54 -6.25 32.25 8.85
N ASP A 55 -6.28 31.24 7.99
CA ASP A 55 -6.33 31.38 6.55
C ASP A 55 -7.57 30.68 6.00
N SER A 56 -8.09 31.19 4.88
CA SER A 56 -9.16 30.54 4.14
C SER A 56 -8.72 30.22 2.72
N TYR A 57 -9.08 29.05 2.25
CA TYR A 57 -8.91 28.65 0.86
C TYR A 57 -10.20 28.06 0.31
N GLU A 58 -10.42 28.21 -0.98
CA GLU A 58 -11.53 27.54 -1.65
C GLU A 58 -11.02 26.20 -2.19
N ASP A 59 -11.45 25.13 -1.54
CA ASP A 59 -11.44 23.82 -2.19
C ASP A 59 -12.65 23.76 -3.12
N SER A 60 -12.56 22.95 -4.18
CA SER A 60 -13.47 22.97 -5.35
C SER A 60 -14.96 23.16 -5.04
N LEU A 61 -15.41 22.90 -3.81
CA LEU A 61 -16.82 22.85 -3.44
C LEU A 61 -17.19 23.57 -2.14
N ALA A 62 -16.22 23.91 -1.31
CA ALA A 62 -16.47 24.58 -0.04
C ALA A 62 -15.31 25.49 0.36
N ARG A 63 -15.63 26.58 1.07
CA ARG A 63 -14.60 27.39 1.71
C ARG A 63 -14.13 26.69 2.97
N MET A 64 -12.85 26.37 3.00
CA MET A 64 -12.14 25.78 4.12
C MET A 64 -11.40 26.86 4.90
N TRP A 65 -11.40 26.73 6.21
CA TRP A 65 -10.63 27.58 7.12
C TRP A 65 -9.57 26.73 7.80
N SER A 66 -8.31 27.17 7.68
CA SER A 66 -7.18 26.59 8.41
C SER A 66 -6.85 27.50 9.58
N LEU A 67 -7.03 27.00 10.79
CA LEU A 67 -6.81 27.72 12.04
C LEU A 67 -5.63 27.09 12.76
N ARG A 68 -4.56 27.86 12.97
CA ARG A 68 -3.35 27.36 13.61
C ARG A 68 -3.01 28.18 14.85
N TRP A 69 -2.88 27.52 15.96
CA TRP A 69 -2.32 28.06 17.21
C TRP A 69 -0.93 27.48 17.42
N SER A 70 0.06 28.31 17.75
CA SER A 70 1.44 27.88 17.97
C SER A 70 2.05 28.55 19.18
N GLY A 71 2.99 27.86 19.84
CA GLY A 71 3.69 28.32 21.03
C GLY A 71 4.92 27.48 21.30
N SER A 72 5.59 27.74 22.42
CA SER A 72 6.81 27.01 22.81
C SER A 72 6.62 25.52 23.05
N GLY A 73 5.41 25.05 23.29
CA GLY A 73 5.06 23.63 23.53
C GLY A 73 4.53 22.90 22.31
N GLY A 74 4.50 23.52 21.13
CA GLY A 74 4.00 22.91 19.92
C GLY A 74 2.97 23.71 19.16
N SER A 75 2.22 23.08 18.26
CA SER A 75 1.16 23.71 17.50
C SER A 75 -0.07 22.83 17.37
N LEU A 76 -1.24 23.49 17.30
CA LEU A 76 -2.52 22.88 16.99
C LEU A 76 -3.05 23.48 15.70
N THR A 77 -3.33 22.63 14.72
CA THR A 77 -3.96 23.05 13.46
C THR A 77 -5.33 22.40 13.36
N VAL A 78 -6.34 23.18 13.00
CA VAL A 78 -7.71 22.69 12.79
C VAL A 78 -8.20 23.22 11.45
N GLU A 79 -8.70 22.31 10.61
CA GLU A 79 -9.42 22.69 9.40
C GLU A 79 -10.91 22.53 9.62
N ALA A 80 -11.66 23.56 9.23
CA ALA A 80 -13.10 23.61 9.42
C ALA A 80 -13.81 24.21 8.21
N LEU A 81 -15.07 23.83 8.00
CA LEU A 81 -15.96 24.48 7.07
C LEU A 81 -16.41 25.86 7.61
N GLU A 82 -17.04 26.66 6.76
CA GLU A 82 -17.51 28.02 7.12
C GLU A 82 -18.54 28.03 8.26
N ASP A 83 -19.27 26.94 8.46
CA ASP A 83 -20.22 26.76 9.56
C ASP A 83 -19.58 26.27 10.87
N GLY A 84 -18.26 26.06 10.87
CA GLY A 84 -17.50 25.55 12.00
C GLY A 84 -17.46 24.01 12.13
N THR A 85 -17.97 23.28 11.15
CA THR A 85 -17.82 21.80 11.09
C THR A 85 -16.34 21.43 10.99
N ILE A 86 -15.85 20.62 11.94
CA ILE A 86 -14.44 20.21 11.98
C ILE A 86 -14.20 19.15 10.90
N VAL A 87 -13.22 19.39 10.04
CA VAL A 87 -12.79 18.47 8.98
C VAL A 87 -11.51 17.74 9.39
N SER A 88 -10.53 18.47 9.91
CA SER A 88 -9.31 17.87 10.43
C SER A 88 -8.83 18.56 11.70
N LEU A 89 -8.05 17.81 12.48
CA LEU A 89 -7.32 18.32 13.65
C LEU A 89 -5.95 17.66 13.67
N ARG A 90 -4.91 18.45 13.91
CA ARG A 90 -3.55 17.96 14.11
C ARG A 90 -2.89 18.72 15.27
N LEU A 91 -2.43 17.97 16.24
CA LEU A 91 -1.62 18.44 17.36
C LEU A 91 -0.17 17.99 17.15
N ASP A 92 0.73 18.95 16.96
CA ASP A 92 2.17 18.72 16.89
C ASP A 92 2.81 19.28 18.18
N ASP A 93 3.28 18.40 19.06
CA ASP A 93 3.99 18.77 20.28
C ASP A 93 5.33 18.02 20.40
N GLU A 94 6.19 18.46 21.33
CA GLU A 94 7.53 17.88 21.52
C GLU A 94 7.50 16.40 21.98
N THR A 95 6.34 15.89 22.37
CA THR A 95 6.19 14.49 22.83
C THR A 95 6.11 13.50 21.68
N SER A 96 5.98 13.97 20.43
CA SER A 96 5.84 13.16 19.21
C SER A 96 7.15 12.65 18.62
N SER A 97 8.30 12.79 19.29
CA SER A 97 9.60 12.37 18.76
C SER A 97 9.74 10.84 18.74
N SER A 98 9.38 10.22 17.63
CA SER A 98 9.65 8.83 17.29
C SER A 98 11.12 8.67 16.84
N GLY A 99 12.00 8.19 17.71
CA GLY A 99 13.41 7.98 17.35
C GLY A 99 14.21 7.16 18.36
N GLY A 100 13.53 6.47 19.28
CA GLY A 100 14.19 5.64 20.30
C GLY A 100 14.01 4.14 20.04
N PHE A 101 14.75 3.33 20.79
CA PHE A 101 14.54 1.89 20.85
C PHE A 101 13.08 1.58 21.23
N PRO A 102 12.41 0.66 20.53
CA PRO A 102 10.97 0.43 20.72
C PRO A 102 10.64 -0.01 22.16
N ALA A 103 9.42 0.25 22.59
CA ALA A 103 8.87 -0.24 23.85
C ALA A 103 7.49 -0.86 23.64
N PHE A 104 7.03 -1.68 24.57
CA PHE A 104 5.64 -2.13 24.53
C PHE A 104 4.71 -0.93 24.69
N PRO A 105 3.57 -0.92 23.99
CA PRO A 105 2.57 0.12 24.16
C PRO A 105 2.21 0.28 25.63
N SER A 106 2.23 1.52 26.11
CA SER A 106 1.81 1.87 27.47
C SER A 106 0.55 2.71 27.39
N GLY A 107 -0.53 2.31 28.02
CA GLY A 107 -1.76 3.06 28.03
C GLY A 107 -2.96 2.22 28.42
N ASP A 108 -4.06 2.90 28.71
CA ASP A 108 -5.33 2.27 29.03
C ASP A 108 -6.23 2.39 27.79
N THR A 109 -6.28 1.32 26.99
CA THR A 109 -7.08 1.24 25.75
C THR A 109 -8.54 1.65 26.00
N LYS A 110 -9.12 1.31 27.18
CA LYS A 110 -10.48 1.70 27.50
C LYS A 110 -10.62 3.22 27.65
N LYS A 111 -9.64 3.88 28.27
CA LYS A 111 -9.66 5.34 28.40
C LYS A 111 -9.46 6.03 27.06
N ALA A 112 -8.55 5.51 26.23
CA ALA A 112 -8.35 6.02 24.89
C ALA A 112 -9.62 5.87 24.03
N THR A 113 -10.30 4.71 24.09
CA THR A 113 -11.61 4.49 23.44
C THR A 113 -12.68 5.47 23.94
N GLN A 114 -12.72 5.72 25.25
CA GLN A 114 -13.65 6.72 25.82
C GLN A 114 -13.32 8.15 25.35
N ALA A 115 -12.04 8.49 25.23
CA ALA A 115 -11.60 9.80 24.74
C ALA A 115 -11.95 9.97 23.25
N ALA A 116 -11.72 8.92 22.43
CA ALA A 116 -12.10 8.88 21.04
C ALA A 116 -13.62 9.11 20.86
N GLN A 117 -14.44 8.37 21.57
CA GLN A 117 -15.90 8.51 21.53
C GLN A 117 -16.34 9.91 21.96
N ALA A 118 -15.79 10.42 23.09
CA ALA A 118 -16.12 11.76 23.58
C ALA A 118 -15.70 12.88 22.62
N PHE A 119 -14.65 12.67 21.84
CA PHE A 119 -14.23 13.59 20.76
C PHE A 119 -15.22 13.54 19.61
N LEU A 120 -15.54 12.36 19.10
CA LEU A 120 -16.51 12.18 18.00
C LEU A 120 -17.89 12.74 18.37
N ASP A 121 -18.35 12.53 19.59
CA ASP A 121 -19.61 13.11 20.11
C ASP A 121 -19.63 14.65 20.10
N ARG A 122 -18.48 15.31 20.03
CA ARG A 122 -18.38 16.78 19.96
C ARG A 122 -18.33 17.29 18.52
N VAL A 123 -17.63 16.56 17.64
CA VAL A 123 -17.36 17.04 16.26
C VAL A 123 -18.40 16.60 15.24
N LEU A 124 -19.25 15.59 15.59
CA LEU A 124 -20.33 15.11 14.73
C LEU A 124 -21.63 15.89 14.96
N ASP A 125 -22.41 16.10 13.89
CA ASP A 125 -23.77 16.60 14.01
C ASP A 125 -24.70 15.50 14.54
N LYS A 126 -25.03 15.59 15.83
CA LYS A 126 -25.89 14.62 16.53
C LYS A 126 -27.29 14.48 15.95
N ALA A 127 -27.73 15.41 15.13
CA ALA A 127 -29.06 15.34 14.50
C ALA A 127 -29.08 14.35 13.33
N THR A 128 -27.96 14.23 12.62
CA THR A 128 -27.88 13.48 11.37
C THR A 128 -26.75 12.46 11.36
N GLU A 129 -25.72 12.63 12.17
CA GLU A 129 -24.51 11.83 12.16
C GLU A 129 -24.36 10.98 13.43
N SER A 130 -23.83 9.78 13.26
CA SER A 130 -23.43 8.91 14.36
C SER A 130 -22.29 8.00 13.87
N VAL A 131 -21.58 7.38 14.81
CA VAL A 131 -20.53 6.40 14.51
C VAL A 131 -20.72 5.17 15.41
N LYS A 132 -20.28 4.02 14.91
CA LYS A 132 -19.99 2.86 15.71
C LYS A 132 -18.48 2.75 15.79
N LEU A 133 -17.92 3.10 16.96
CA LEU A 133 -16.48 3.03 17.18
C LEU A 133 -16.03 1.57 17.10
N GLY A 134 -15.04 1.28 16.26
CA GLY A 134 -14.41 -0.05 16.16
C GLY A 134 -13.37 -0.28 17.25
N GLU A 135 -12.79 -1.46 17.26
CA GLU A 135 -11.63 -1.75 18.10
C GLU A 135 -10.44 -0.89 17.65
N PRO A 136 -9.63 -0.38 18.58
CA PRO A 136 -8.45 0.40 18.24
C PRO A 136 -7.36 -0.44 17.60
N GLU A 137 -6.66 0.14 16.65
CA GLU A 137 -5.46 -0.43 16.03
C GLU A 137 -4.20 0.13 16.70
N GLY A 138 -3.13 -0.67 16.77
CA GLY A 138 -1.83 -0.27 17.32
C GLY A 138 -1.59 -0.75 18.76
N GLU A 139 -2.57 -1.36 19.43
CA GLU A 139 -2.38 -1.96 20.76
C GLU A 139 -1.37 -3.12 20.74
N ASP A 140 -1.28 -3.83 19.64
CA ASP A 140 -0.37 -4.96 19.38
C ASP A 140 0.90 -4.54 18.63
N ARG A 141 1.08 -3.25 18.35
CA ARG A 141 2.24 -2.75 17.58
C ARG A 141 3.33 -2.25 18.51
N LEU A 142 4.50 -2.88 18.45
CA LEU A 142 5.68 -2.48 19.21
C LEU A 142 6.08 -1.04 18.88
N GLY A 143 6.40 -0.25 19.91
CA GLY A 143 6.79 1.15 19.78
C GLY A 143 5.65 2.13 19.53
N SER A 144 4.40 1.66 19.45
CA SER A 144 3.26 2.55 19.30
C SER A 144 3.03 3.39 20.56
N THR A 145 3.01 4.70 20.37
CA THR A 145 2.64 5.68 21.39
C THR A 145 1.21 6.18 21.22
N GLU A 146 0.56 5.76 20.15
CA GLU A 146 -0.79 6.17 19.76
C GLU A 146 -1.65 4.96 19.40
N LEU A 147 -2.93 5.09 19.64
CA LEU A 147 -3.96 4.16 19.21
C LEU A 147 -4.76 4.81 18.07
N SER A 148 -4.91 4.09 16.98
CA SER A 148 -5.66 4.54 15.81
C SER A 148 -7.08 4.01 15.86
N PHE A 149 -8.02 4.87 15.46
CA PHE A 149 -9.43 4.53 15.31
C PHE A 149 -9.88 4.99 13.92
N SER A 150 -10.55 4.13 13.21
CA SER A 150 -11.14 4.44 11.92
C SER A 150 -12.56 3.88 11.84
N GLY A 151 -13.35 4.40 10.95
CA GLY A 151 -14.69 3.88 10.77
C GLY A 151 -15.55 4.74 9.85
N GLN A 152 -16.78 4.28 9.72
CA GLN A 152 -17.78 4.92 8.88
C GLN A 152 -18.64 5.88 9.70
N ILE A 153 -18.94 7.03 9.13
CA ILE A 153 -19.94 7.96 9.68
C ILE A 153 -21.31 7.50 9.16
N LEU A 154 -22.19 7.15 10.05
CA LEU A 154 -23.58 6.81 9.73
C LEU A 154 -24.39 8.09 9.57
N LEU A 155 -25.17 8.18 8.51
CA LEU A 155 -26.12 9.28 8.28
C LEU A 155 -27.55 8.80 8.55
N ASN A 156 -28.27 9.48 9.41
CA ASN A 156 -29.62 9.06 9.84
C ASN A 156 -29.67 7.60 10.31
N GLY A 157 -28.59 7.09 10.89
CA GLY A 157 -28.44 5.71 11.34
C GLY A 157 -28.17 4.67 10.25
N LEU A 158 -27.98 5.09 9.00
CA LEU A 158 -27.63 4.21 7.86
C LEU A 158 -26.15 4.36 7.49
N PRO A 159 -25.52 3.30 6.96
CA PRO A 159 -24.17 3.37 6.41
C PRO A 159 -24.03 4.49 5.39
N SER A 160 -22.86 5.16 5.35
CA SER A 160 -22.58 6.19 4.35
C SER A 160 -21.19 6.05 3.75
N ALA A 161 -20.92 6.74 2.66
CA ALA A 161 -19.59 6.82 2.07
C ALA A 161 -18.62 7.73 2.86
N LEU A 162 -19.09 8.34 3.95
CA LEU A 162 -18.24 9.19 4.77
C LEU A 162 -17.53 8.35 5.82
N THR A 163 -16.22 8.59 5.95
CA THR A 163 -15.38 7.90 6.92
C THR A 163 -14.67 8.91 7.82
N TYR A 164 -14.10 8.41 8.87
CA TYR A 164 -13.20 9.16 9.73
C TYR A 164 -12.00 8.30 10.10
N SER A 165 -10.90 8.98 10.40
CA SER A 165 -9.72 8.38 11.01
C SER A 165 -9.22 9.31 12.11
N MET A 166 -8.71 8.76 13.19
CA MET A 166 -8.17 9.53 14.30
C MET A 166 -7.12 8.75 15.08
N THR A 167 -6.24 9.47 15.76
CA THR A 167 -5.29 8.90 16.71
C THR A 167 -5.46 9.50 18.09
N VAL A 168 -5.27 8.65 19.08
CA VAL A 168 -5.31 9.00 20.50
C VAL A 168 -4.00 8.60 21.13
N ARG A 169 -3.29 9.54 21.71
CA ARG A 169 -2.03 9.30 22.38
C ARG A 169 -2.24 8.50 23.68
N SER A 170 -1.47 7.42 23.84
CA SER A 170 -1.65 6.46 24.93
C SER A 170 -1.29 7.01 26.31
N SER A 171 -0.37 8.00 26.38
CA SER A 171 0.14 8.52 27.65
C SER A 171 -0.85 9.41 28.42
N ASP A 172 -1.67 10.18 27.72
CA ASP A 172 -2.59 11.17 28.28
C ASP A 172 -4.03 11.08 27.74
N ASN A 173 -4.27 10.17 26.79
CA ASN A 173 -5.54 9.97 26.09
C ASN A 173 -6.00 11.22 25.31
N GLN A 174 -5.07 12.04 24.84
CA GLN A 174 -5.37 13.19 24.01
C GLN A 174 -5.50 12.77 22.54
N VAL A 175 -6.51 13.31 21.84
CA VAL A 175 -6.62 13.18 20.40
C VAL A 175 -5.54 14.05 19.76
N THR A 176 -4.61 13.43 19.05
CA THR A 176 -3.47 14.10 18.39
C THR A 176 -3.75 14.35 16.93
N TRP A 177 -4.58 13.53 16.32
CA TRP A 177 -4.95 13.67 14.93
C TRP A 177 -6.40 13.20 14.71
N PHE A 178 -7.10 13.90 13.85
CA PHE A 178 -8.45 13.55 13.38
C PHE A 178 -8.64 14.06 11.97
N ARG A 179 -9.31 13.28 11.15
CA ARG A 179 -9.74 13.69 9.82
C ARG A 179 -11.07 13.03 9.46
N ARG A 180 -11.97 13.81 8.86
CA ARG A 180 -13.07 13.29 8.05
C ARG A 180 -12.52 13.06 6.64
N ASP A 181 -12.61 11.85 6.16
CA ASP A 181 -12.30 11.56 4.77
C ASP A 181 -13.53 11.90 3.93
N VAL A 182 -13.56 13.12 3.48
CA VAL A 182 -14.53 13.58 2.48
C VAL A 182 -13.79 13.58 1.15
N PRO A 183 -14.25 12.81 0.14
CA PRO A 183 -13.62 12.84 -1.17
C PRO A 183 -13.58 14.27 -1.70
N GLU A 184 -12.45 14.70 -2.26
CA GLU A 184 -12.15 16.08 -2.70
C GLU A 184 -13.16 16.70 -3.68
N THR A 185 -14.07 15.88 -4.23
CA THR A 185 -15.05 16.23 -5.25
C THR A 185 -16.49 16.16 -4.76
N VAL A 186 -16.72 16.06 -3.44
CA VAL A 186 -18.07 15.85 -2.91
C VAL A 186 -18.73 17.15 -2.54
N PHE A 187 -19.83 17.44 -3.22
CA PHE A 187 -20.81 18.41 -2.75
C PHE A 187 -21.84 17.66 -1.92
N LEU A 188 -21.79 17.78 -0.62
CA LEU A 188 -22.66 17.03 0.27
C LEU A 188 -24.13 17.49 0.20
N GLY A 189 -24.41 18.72 -0.13
CA GLY A 189 -25.77 19.23 -0.24
C GLY A 189 -26.67 18.85 0.95
N ALA A 190 -27.97 18.83 0.74
CA ALA A 190 -28.89 18.31 1.74
C ALA A 190 -28.83 16.78 1.77
N ILE A 191 -28.63 16.18 2.95
CA ILE A 191 -28.68 14.72 3.12
C ILE A 191 -30.10 14.23 2.73
N PRO A 192 -30.24 13.29 1.77
CA PRO A 192 -31.53 12.79 1.39
C PRO A 192 -32.24 12.10 2.57
N ALA A 193 -33.57 12.17 2.61
CA ALA A 193 -34.33 11.46 3.64
C ALA A 193 -34.05 9.94 3.59
N ALA A 194 -33.93 9.29 4.74
CA ALA A 194 -33.64 7.86 4.89
C ALA A 194 -34.75 6.92 4.41
N GLN A 195 -35.83 7.44 3.82
CA GLN A 195 -36.99 6.66 3.45
C GLN A 195 -36.87 6.12 2.02
N ALA A 196 -36.79 4.79 1.91
CA ALA A 196 -36.79 4.08 0.64
C ALA A 196 -38.22 3.87 0.14
N SER A 197 -38.43 4.01 -1.19
CA SER A 197 -39.66 3.65 -1.89
C SER A 197 -39.57 2.26 -2.52
N VAL A 198 -38.34 1.78 -2.76
CA VAL A 198 -38.07 0.43 -3.30
C VAL A 198 -37.76 -0.51 -2.14
N THR A 199 -38.27 -1.74 -2.21
CA THR A 199 -37.99 -2.77 -1.20
C THR A 199 -36.57 -3.38 -1.44
N GLN A 200 -35.93 -3.81 -0.38
CA GLN A 200 -34.65 -4.51 -0.45
C GLN A 200 -34.70 -5.75 -1.34
N ALA A 201 -35.78 -6.53 -1.28
CA ALA A 201 -35.96 -7.72 -2.12
C ALA A 201 -35.99 -7.37 -3.61
N LYS A 202 -36.68 -6.27 -3.99
CA LYS A 202 -36.70 -5.83 -5.39
C LYS A 202 -35.34 -5.29 -5.85
N ALA A 203 -34.66 -4.58 -5.00
CA ALA A 203 -33.29 -4.13 -5.29
C ALA A 203 -32.33 -5.32 -5.46
N ALA A 204 -32.42 -6.33 -4.59
CA ALA A 204 -31.61 -7.56 -4.68
C ALA A 204 -31.86 -8.31 -6.01
N GLU A 205 -33.10 -8.41 -6.45
CA GLU A 205 -33.45 -8.99 -7.78
C GLU A 205 -32.77 -8.21 -8.91
N MET A 206 -32.91 -6.87 -8.91
CA MET A 206 -32.35 -6.00 -9.95
C MET A 206 -30.82 -6.04 -10.01
N LEU A 207 -30.17 -6.08 -8.85
CA LEU A 207 -28.70 -6.16 -8.75
C LEU A 207 -28.21 -7.57 -9.12
N GLY A 208 -28.91 -8.62 -8.68
CA GLY A 208 -28.57 -10.00 -9.01
C GLY A 208 -28.65 -10.28 -10.52
N ASP A 209 -29.64 -9.69 -11.23
CA ASP A 209 -29.78 -9.80 -12.68
C ASP A 209 -28.59 -9.20 -13.48
N LYS A 210 -27.79 -8.36 -12.85
CA LYS A 210 -26.59 -7.77 -13.47
C LYS A 210 -25.33 -8.59 -13.27
N LEU A 211 -25.36 -9.53 -12.36
CA LEU A 211 -24.24 -10.43 -12.14
C LEU A 211 -24.21 -11.52 -13.20
N GLY A 212 -23.06 -11.77 -13.75
CA GLY A 212 -22.79 -12.88 -14.67
C GLY A 212 -21.52 -13.58 -14.26
N LEU A 213 -21.43 -14.87 -14.56
CA LEU A 213 -20.21 -15.65 -14.37
C LEU A 213 -19.76 -16.24 -15.69
N ARG A 214 -18.46 -16.31 -15.90
CA ARG A 214 -17.81 -17.01 -17.00
C ARG A 214 -16.94 -18.12 -16.45
N LEU A 215 -17.00 -19.30 -17.08
CA LEU A 215 -16.12 -20.41 -16.75
C LEU A 215 -14.76 -20.17 -17.37
N GLU A 216 -13.72 -20.17 -16.54
CA GLU A 216 -12.33 -19.96 -16.94
C GLU A 216 -11.39 -20.91 -16.22
N TYR A 217 -10.23 -21.09 -16.79
CA TYR A 217 -9.08 -21.67 -16.10
C TYR A 217 -8.39 -20.59 -15.25
N VAL A 218 -7.91 -20.97 -14.09
CA VAL A 218 -7.12 -20.14 -13.18
C VAL A 218 -6.03 -20.99 -12.52
N LEU A 219 -4.92 -20.39 -12.13
CA LEU A 219 -3.97 -21.01 -11.23
C LEU A 219 -4.49 -20.88 -9.78
N PRO A 220 -4.58 -21.96 -9.00
CA PRO A 220 -4.97 -21.87 -7.59
C PRO A 220 -3.99 -21.03 -6.78
N GLU A 221 -2.69 -21.20 -7.03
CA GLU A 221 -1.56 -20.50 -6.44
C GLU A 221 -0.53 -20.18 -7.54
N ALA A 222 0.35 -19.23 -7.30
CA ALA A 222 1.31 -18.74 -8.31
C ALA A 222 2.28 -19.84 -8.81
N ASP A 223 2.64 -20.79 -7.95
CA ASP A 223 3.54 -21.93 -8.24
C ASP A 223 2.81 -23.19 -8.76
N SER A 224 1.49 -23.08 -8.98
CA SER A 224 0.70 -24.23 -9.44
C SER A 224 1.07 -24.62 -10.86
N THR A 225 1.26 -25.90 -11.10
CA THR A 225 1.55 -26.48 -12.43
C THR A 225 0.29 -26.95 -13.16
N GLN A 226 -0.88 -26.84 -12.52
CA GLN A 226 -2.16 -27.21 -13.10
C GLN A 226 -3.17 -26.08 -12.94
N ALA A 227 -3.72 -25.62 -14.06
CA ALA A 227 -4.85 -24.71 -14.08
C ALA A 227 -6.15 -25.48 -13.79
N VAL A 228 -6.97 -24.91 -12.90
CA VAL A 228 -8.26 -25.46 -12.46
C VAL A 228 -9.42 -24.61 -12.99
N LEU A 229 -10.60 -25.20 -13.02
CA LEU A 229 -11.81 -24.54 -13.53
C LEU A 229 -12.55 -23.78 -12.42
N ARG A 230 -12.83 -22.52 -12.68
CA ARG A 230 -13.57 -21.64 -11.78
C ARG A 230 -14.57 -20.79 -12.56
N TYR A 231 -15.70 -20.55 -11.96
CA TYR A 231 -16.63 -19.53 -12.44
C TYR A 231 -16.22 -18.18 -11.85
N LEU A 232 -15.84 -17.23 -12.70
CA LEU A 232 -15.40 -15.89 -12.34
C LEU A 232 -16.44 -14.84 -12.72
N PRO A 233 -16.52 -13.69 -12.00
CA PRO A 233 -17.39 -12.59 -12.39
C PRO A 233 -17.10 -12.12 -13.83
N GLN A 234 -18.16 -12.01 -14.63
CA GLN A 234 -18.06 -11.61 -16.02
C GLN A 234 -17.99 -10.09 -16.19
N SER A 235 -18.53 -9.34 -15.24
CA SER A 235 -18.55 -7.87 -15.28
C SER A 235 -17.77 -7.30 -14.13
N VAL A 236 -16.95 -6.28 -14.41
CA VAL A 236 -16.26 -5.42 -13.43
C VAL A 236 -17.11 -4.18 -13.08
N HIS A 237 -18.32 -4.06 -13.64
CA HIS A 237 -19.20 -2.93 -13.37
C HIS A 237 -19.80 -2.99 -11.98
N THR A 238 -19.83 -1.83 -11.32
CA THR A 238 -20.48 -1.65 -10.02
C THR A 238 -21.86 -1.04 -10.20
N PHE A 239 -22.90 -1.73 -9.69
CA PHE A 239 -24.28 -1.30 -9.80
C PHE A 239 -24.87 -0.90 -8.46
N TYR A 240 -25.63 0.20 -8.46
CA TYR A 240 -26.49 0.58 -7.34
C TYR A 240 -27.95 0.69 -7.81
N VAL A 241 -28.90 0.53 -6.89
CA VAL A 241 -30.30 0.86 -7.12
C VAL A 241 -30.65 2.08 -6.29
N ASP A 242 -31.05 3.18 -6.93
CA ASP A 242 -31.56 4.34 -6.21
C ASP A 242 -32.81 3.94 -5.42
N ALA A 243 -32.75 4.04 -4.10
CA ALA A 243 -33.78 3.52 -3.20
C ALA A 243 -35.08 4.32 -3.25
N ARG A 244 -35.07 5.53 -3.82
CA ARG A 244 -36.25 6.40 -3.93
C ARG A 244 -36.91 6.31 -5.29
N THR A 245 -36.14 6.21 -6.36
CA THR A 245 -36.67 6.17 -7.74
C THR A 245 -36.78 4.77 -8.31
N GLY A 246 -35.98 3.83 -7.82
CA GLY A 246 -35.83 2.48 -8.39
C GLY A 246 -34.97 2.43 -9.64
N GLU A 247 -34.24 3.51 -9.94
CA GLU A 247 -33.30 3.57 -11.05
C GLU A 247 -32.09 2.68 -10.76
N LEU A 248 -31.68 1.87 -11.75
CA LEU A 248 -30.42 1.13 -11.70
C LEU A 248 -29.30 2.03 -12.22
N LEU A 249 -28.30 2.24 -11.40
CA LEU A 249 -27.15 3.09 -11.69
C LEU A 249 -25.93 2.21 -11.96
N ASP A 250 -25.33 2.35 -13.12
CA ASP A 250 -24.03 1.78 -13.46
C ASP A 250 -22.95 2.81 -13.12
N LEU A 251 -22.27 2.62 -11.98
CA LEU A 251 -21.25 3.57 -11.53
C LEU A 251 -20.05 3.56 -12.42
N THR A 252 -19.63 2.40 -12.91
CA THR A 252 -18.46 2.27 -13.78
C THR A 252 -18.66 3.07 -15.05
N GLU A 253 -19.82 2.96 -15.70
CA GLU A 253 -20.15 3.76 -16.88
C GLU A 253 -20.27 5.25 -16.56
N LEU A 254 -20.85 5.60 -15.41
CA LEU A 254 -20.94 7.00 -14.97
C LEU A 254 -19.56 7.61 -14.72
N GLU A 255 -18.64 6.86 -14.13
CA GLU A 255 -17.26 7.30 -13.85
C GLU A 255 -16.42 7.37 -15.11
N GLU A 256 -16.50 6.40 -16.01
CA GLU A 256 -15.82 6.45 -17.30
C GLU A 256 -16.21 7.71 -18.08
N ASN A 257 -17.49 8.08 -18.06
CA ASN A 257 -17.95 9.31 -18.69
C ASN A 257 -17.39 10.60 -18.04
N LEU A 258 -16.97 10.53 -16.76
CA LEU A 258 -16.28 11.63 -16.08
C LEU A 258 -14.84 11.81 -16.56
N TRP A 259 -14.13 10.71 -16.84
CA TRP A 259 -12.71 10.70 -17.16
C TRP A 259 -12.40 10.89 -18.65
N LYS A 260 -13.38 10.77 -19.53
CA LYS A 260 -13.25 11.06 -20.97
C LYS A 260 -12.91 12.54 -21.23
N GLY A 261 -11.79 13.02 -20.72
CA GLY A 261 -11.32 14.40 -20.86
C GLY A 261 -10.14 14.83 -20.00
N SER A 262 -9.53 13.93 -19.23
CA SER A 262 -8.36 14.27 -18.42
C SER A 262 -7.22 13.28 -18.64
N GLY A 263 -6.42 13.48 -19.69
CA GLY A 263 -5.17 12.76 -19.90
C GLY A 263 -4.11 13.19 -18.87
N GLY A 264 -3.76 12.31 -17.97
CA GLY A 264 -2.66 12.48 -17.01
C GLY A 264 -1.38 11.84 -17.58
N ALA A 265 -0.34 12.64 -17.79
CA ALA A 265 0.98 12.14 -18.12
C ALA A 265 1.76 11.84 -16.83
N GLU A 266 2.22 10.62 -16.66
CA GLU A 266 3.20 10.28 -15.62
C GLU A 266 4.59 10.74 -16.06
N ALA A 267 5.32 11.38 -15.15
CA ALA A 267 6.70 11.80 -15.37
C ALA A 267 7.67 10.65 -15.03
N PRO A 268 8.73 10.45 -15.82
CA PRO A 268 9.74 9.43 -15.55
C PRO A 268 10.63 9.84 -14.37
N SER A 269 10.98 8.87 -13.52
CA SER A 269 12.03 9.00 -12.52
C SER A 269 13.42 8.93 -13.17
N GLU A 270 14.28 9.90 -12.88
CA GLU A 270 15.68 9.87 -13.26
C GLU A 270 16.48 9.14 -12.17
N ASP A 271 17.14 8.04 -12.55
CA ASP A 271 18.14 7.39 -11.72
C ASP A 271 19.51 8.01 -11.99
N SER A 272 20.14 8.51 -10.95
CA SER A 272 21.52 9.03 -10.98
C SER A 272 22.50 7.94 -10.57
N ALA A 273 23.40 7.57 -11.46
CA ALA A 273 24.52 6.68 -11.18
C ALA A 273 25.65 7.46 -10.49
N ALA A 274 26.18 6.91 -9.39
CA ALA A 274 27.40 7.39 -8.74
C ALA A 274 28.57 6.50 -9.14
N GLU A 275 29.66 7.13 -9.65
CA GLU A 275 30.92 6.48 -9.92
C GLU A 275 31.77 6.34 -8.64
N GLY A 276 32.27 5.13 -8.36
CA GLY A 276 33.24 4.86 -7.32
C GLY A 276 34.22 3.76 -7.74
N GLU A 277 35.51 4.12 -7.84
CA GLU A 277 36.59 3.17 -8.10
C GLU A 277 36.90 2.36 -6.86
N ASN A 278 36.78 1.01 -6.94
CA ASN A 278 37.57 0.07 -6.12
C ASN A 278 37.40 -1.35 -6.69
N GLY A 279 38.38 -2.24 -6.47
CA GLY A 279 38.40 -3.59 -7.05
C GLY A 279 37.19 -4.43 -6.61
N LEU A 280 36.77 -5.32 -7.53
CA LEU A 280 35.56 -6.14 -7.41
C LEU A 280 35.58 -7.06 -6.16
N SER A 281 34.54 -7.02 -5.38
CA SER A 281 34.25 -7.99 -4.30
C SER A 281 33.91 -9.38 -4.87
N GLN A 282 33.87 -10.41 -4.01
CA GLN A 282 33.51 -11.75 -4.43
C GLN A 282 32.06 -11.80 -4.96
N ALA A 283 31.13 -11.08 -4.34
CA ALA A 283 29.74 -10.98 -4.78
C ALA A 283 29.60 -10.27 -6.14
N GLU A 284 30.43 -9.27 -6.41
CA GLU A 284 30.48 -8.61 -7.71
C GLU A 284 31.08 -9.52 -8.79
N GLN A 285 32.07 -10.36 -8.48
CA GLN A 285 32.61 -11.35 -9.39
C GLN A 285 31.58 -12.44 -9.72
N GLU A 286 30.82 -12.91 -8.74
CA GLU A 286 29.73 -13.88 -8.94
C GLU A 286 28.58 -13.25 -9.75
N GLY A 287 28.23 -11.97 -9.49
CA GLY A 287 27.27 -11.21 -10.29
C GLY A 287 27.70 -11.05 -11.74
N ILE A 288 29.00 -10.81 -12.00
CA ILE A 288 29.53 -10.70 -13.37
C ILE A 288 29.51 -12.06 -14.08
N GLN A 289 29.78 -13.17 -13.37
CA GLN A 289 29.68 -14.53 -13.95
C GLN A 289 28.25 -14.85 -14.40
N LYS A 290 27.24 -14.34 -13.72
CA LYS A 290 25.82 -14.50 -14.12
C LYS A 290 25.48 -13.82 -15.45
N LEU A 291 26.30 -12.88 -15.92
CA LEU A 291 26.18 -12.21 -17.22
C LEU A 291 26.89 -12.98 -18.37
N GLU A 292 27.49 -14.14 -18.09
CA GLU A 292 28.07 -14.96 -19.15
C GLU A 292 27.00 -15.46 -20.13
N GLY A 293 27.32 -15.39 -21.43
CA GLY A 293 26.44 -15.86 -22.50
C GLY A 293 25.38 -14.88 -22.98
N VAL A 294 25.33 -13.65 -22.42
CA VAL A 294 24.42 -12.62 -22.95
C VAL A 294 24.89 -12.10 -24.31
N LEU A 295 23.94 -11.83 -25.19
CA LEU A 295 24.19 -11.22 -26.49
C LEU A 295 24.54 -9.73 -26.34
N PRO A 296 25.56 -9.22 -27.04
CA PRO A 296 25.85 -7.79 -27.02
C PRO A 296 24.74 -6.98 -27.69
N SER A 297 24.61 -5.72 -27.30
CA SER A 297 23.49 -4.85 -27.68
C SER A 297 23.39 -4.62 -29.22
N ASP A 298 24.51 -4.57 -29.93
CA ASP A 298 24.55 -4.45 -31.41
C ASP A 298 23.94 -5.69 -32.08
N LYS A 299 24.14 -6.86 -31.48
CA LYS A 299 23.57 -8.10 -31.97
C LYS A 299 22.07 -8.17 -31.73
N LEU A 300 21.64 -7.76 -30.50
CA LEU A 300 20.23 -7.67 -30.15
C LEU A 300 19.51 -6.62 -31.02
N GLU A 301 20.11 -5.45 -31.22
CA GLU A 301 19.59 -4.43 -32.13
C GLU A 301 19.37 -4.99 -33.54
N THR A 302 20.34 -5.72 -34.07
CA THR A 302 20.23 -6.33 -35.40
C THR A 302 19.05 -7.29 -35.48
N LEU A 303 18.93 -8.20 -34.52
CA LEU A 303 17.83 -9.18 -34.45
C LEU A 303 16.46 -8.51 -34.43
N ILE A 304 16.32 -7.45 -33.62
CA ILE A 304 15.04 -6.77 -33.44
C ILE A 304 14.67 -5.91 -34.64
N CYS A 305 15.66 -5.25 -35.29
CA CYS A 305 15.42 -4.42 -36.44
C CYS A 305 15.11 -5.22 -37.72
N GLU A 306 15.39 -6.52 -37.76
CA GLU A 306 14.98 -7.42 -38.84
C GLU A 306 13.47 -7.62 -38.90
N GLU A 307 12.78 -7.54 -37.76
CA GLU A 307 11.31 -7.68 -37.67
C GLU A 307 10.62 -6.34 -37.98
N LYS A 308 10.03 -6.23 -39.15
CA LYS A 308 9.37 -5.01 -39.62
C LYS A 308 8.12 -4.62 -38.84
N ALA A 309 7.47 -5.60 -38.21
CA ALA A 309 6.26 -5.35 -37.42
C ALA A 309 6.52 -4.44 -36.22
N TYR A 310 7.74 -4.40 -35.70
CA TYR A 310 8.12 -3.47 -34.63
C TYR A 310 8.28 -2.01 -35.12
N GLY A 311 8.25 -1.74 -36.42
CA GLY A 311 8.23 -0.40 -36.98
C GLY A 311 9.46 0.45 -36.64
N LEU A 312 10.64 -0.16 -36.55
CA LEU A 312 11.90 0.50 -36.17
C LEU A 312 12.67 1.16 -37.33
N ASP A 313 12.20 1.06 -38.57
CA ASP A 313 12.90 1.54 -39.76
C ASP A 313 13.40 3.00 -39.72
N ARG A 314 12.79 3.83 -38.85
CA ARG A 314 13.13 5.26 -38.71
C ARG A 314 13.70 5.62 -37.33
N TYR A 315 13.97 4.62 -36.52
CA TYR A 315 14.46 4.80 -35.17
C TYR A 315 15.96 4.48 -35.13
N THR A 316 16.65 5.09 -34.19
CA THR A 316 18.05 4.79 -33.86
C THR A 316 18.12 4.33 -32.41
N LEU A 317 18.96 3.35 -32.10
CA LEU A 317 19.21 2.91 -30.76
C LEU A 317 19.82 4.06 -29.93
N ALA A 318 19.15 4.47 -28.89
CA ALA A 318 19.60 5.54 -27.99
C ALA A 318 20.33 4.97 -26.77
N SER A 319 19.86 3.85 -26.20
CA SER A 319 20.52 3.17 -25.09
C SER A 319 20.12 1.70 -25.02
N ALA A 320 21.01 0.90 -24.38
CA ALA A 320 20.77 -0.48 -24.01
C ALA A 320 21.15 -0.65 -22.54
N ALA A 321 20.29 -1.26 -21.75
CA ALA A 321 20.53 -1.52 -20.33
C ALA A 321 20.25 -3.00 -20.02
N TYR A 322 21.17 -3.64 -19.30
CA TYR A 322 21.05 -5.02 -18.88
C TYR A 322 20.73 -5.07 -17.40
N VAL A 323 19.76 -5.90 -17.04
CA VAL A 323 19.31 -6.10 -15.64
C VAL A 323 19.25 -7.60 -15.38
N LEU A 324 19.84 -8.04 -14.27
CA LEU A 324 19.67 -9.40 -13.77
C LEU A 324 18.36 -9.48 -13.00
N GLU A 325 17.41 -10.25 -13.50
CA GLU A 325 16.20 -10.61 -12.81
C GLU A 325 16.42 -11.94 -12.09
N LYS A 326 16.33 -11.93 -10.78
CA LYS A 326 16.47 -13.15 -9.98
C LYS A 326 15.21 -14.00 -10.12
N GLY A 327 15.41 -15.28 -10.45
CA GLY A 327 14.32 -16.26 -10.42
C GLY A 327 13.77 -16.41 -9.01
N THR A 328 12.47 -16.49 -8.86
CA THR A 328 11.78 -16.81 -7.61
C THR A 328 11.50 -18.32 -7.55
N ASP A 329 11.59 -18.89 -6.35
CA ASP A 329 11.18 -20.29 -6.05
C ASP A 329 11.76 -21.41 -6.94
N GLY A 330 13.03 -21.25 -7.37
CA GLY A 330 13.75 -22.28 -8.13
C GLY A 330 13.79 -22.08 -9.64
N GLU A 331 13.29 -20.97 -10.12
CA GLU A 331 13.50 -20.52 -11.49
C GLU A 331 14.95 -20.05 -11.71
N GLU A 332 15.48 -20.24 -12.91
CA GLU A 332 16.80 -19.72 -13.28
C GLU A 332 16.81 -18.19 -13.40
N ASP A 333 17.87 -17.55 -12.90
CA ASP A 333 18.10 -16.13 -13.10
C ASP A 333 18.09 -15.77 -14.59
N ARG A 334 17.33 -14.73 -14.96
CA ARG A 334 17.23 -14.21 -16.32
C ARG A 334 18.04 -12.92 -16.44
N VAL A 335 18.64 -12.68 -17.60
CA VAL A 335 19.23 -11.39 -17.90
C VAL A 335 18.36 -10.69 -18.94
N LEU A 336 17.75 -9.61 -18.56
CA LEU A 336 16.92 -8.79 -19.44
C LEU A 336 17.77 -7.69 -20.06
N CYS A 337 17.58 -7.43 -21.37
CA CYS A 337 18.11 -6.24 -22.02
C CYS A 337 16.98 -5.32 -22.47
N THR A 338 17.00 -4.09 -22.00
CA THR A 338 16.06 -3.04 -22.42
C THR A 338 16.72 -2.15 -23.46
N LEU A 339 16.26 -2.24 -24.69
CA LEU A 339 16.71 -1.44 -25.82
C LEU A 339 15.75 -0.26 -26.03
N ARG A 340 16.27 0.96 -25.93
CA ARG A 340 15.50 2.18 -26.15
C ARG A 340 15.88 2.81 -27.47
N PHE A 341 14.93 2.89 -28.37
CA PHE A 341 15.05 3.52 -29.67
C PHE A 341 14.37 4.87 -29.67
N SER A 342 14.94 5.82 -30.40
CA SER A 342 14.35 7.15 -30.54
C SER A 342 14.40 7.65 -31.97
N ARG A 343 13.43 8.49 -32.32
CA ARG A 343 13.43 9.33 -33.53
C ARG A 343 12.86 10.69 -33.19
N SER A 344 13.32 11.72 -33.85
CA SER A 344 12.76 13.07 -33.74
C SER A 344 12.34 13.58 -35.12
N ASP A 345 11.21 14.27 -35.14
CA ASP A 345 10.73 15.00 -36.32
C ASP A 345 10.20 16.38 -35.87
N GLY A 346 9.61 17.14 -36.80
CA GLY A 346 9.08 18.47 -36.51
C GLY A 346 7.97 18.54 -35.46
N ASN A 347 7.39 17.38 -35.07
CA ASN A 347 6.27 17.29 -34.12
C ASN A 347 6.71 16.80 -32.72
N GLY A 348 7.97 16.36 -32.57
CA GLY A 348 8.51 15.94 -31.27
C GLY A 348 9.41 14.71 -31.33
N THR A 349 9.67 14.15 -30.15
CA THR A 349 10.48 12.94 -29.99
C THR A 349 9.59 11.74 -29.71
N TYR A 350 9.74 10.73 -30.55
CA TYR A 350 9.09 9.43 -30.43
C TYR A 350 10.08 8.44 -29.83
N GLY A 351 9.62 7.61 -28.93
CA GLY A 351 10.39 6.54 -28.32
C GLY A 351 9.78 5.17 -28.63
N ARG A 352 10.63 4.16 -28.73
CA ARG A 352 10.22 2.76 -28.73
C ARG A 352 11.16 1.96 -27.86
N THR A 353 10.61 1.27 -26.87
CA THR A 353 11.36 0.44 -25.94
C THR A 353 11.04 -1.02 -26.22
N VAL A 354 12.08 -1.83 -26.39
CA VAL A 354 11.95 -3.27 -26.57
C VAL A 354 12.75 -3.97 -25.48
N GLN A 355 12.08 -4.82 -24.72
CA GLN A 355 12.72 -5.66 -23.72
C GLN A 355 12.87 -7.07 -24.24
N VAL A 356 14.05 -7.64 -24.08
CA VAL A 356 14.38 -8.98 -24.55
C VAL A 356 15.07 -9.79 -23.47
N ASP A 357 14.94 -11.10 -23.54
CA ASP A 357 15.89 -12.00 -22.88
C ASP A 357 17.26 -11.85 -23.54
N ALA A 358 18.25 -11.41 -22.76
CA ALA A 358 19.56 -11.05 -23.30
C ALA A 358 20.39 -12.26 -23.76
N ARG A 359 20.03 -13.49 -23.37
CA ARG A 359 20.73 -14.71 -23.80
C ARG A 359 20.16 -15.28 -25.10
N THR A 360 18.85 -15.24 -25.25
CA THR A 360 18.14 -15.83 -26.39
C THR A 360 17.84 -14.81 -27.48
N GLY A 361 17.67 -13.52 -27.14
CA GLY A 361 17.16 -12.48 -28.01
C GLY A 361 15.64 -12.52 -28.16
N GLU A 362 14.93 -13.35 -27.40
CA GLU A 362 13.46 -13.41 -27.39
C GLU A 362 12.90 -12.09 -26.93
N VAL A 363 11.98 -11.51 -27.71
CA VAL A 363 11.29 -10.26 -27.33
C VAL A 363 10.22 -10.56 -26.31
N LEU A 364 10.29 -9.88 -25.16
CA LEU A 364 9.35 -10.03 -24.04
C LEU A 364 8.29 -8.93 -24.04
N SER A 365 8.69 -7.72 -24.39
CA SER A 365 7.74 -6.60 -24.51
C SER A 365 8.20 -5.55 -25.52
N VAL A 366 7.21 -4.86 -26.07
CA VAL A 366 7.39 -3.67 -26.89
C VAL A 366 6.49 -2.59 -26.38
N TYR A 367 7.00 -1.37 -26.23
CA TYR A 367 6.22 -0.22 -25.83
C TYR A 367 6.62 1.02 -26.63
N SER A 368 5.63 1.78 -27.10
CA SER A 368 5.84 3.00 -27.87
C SER A 368 5.50 4.23 -27.04
N ARG A 369 6.32 5.26 -27.18
CA ARG A 369 6.06 6.60 -26.68
C ARG A 369 5.90 7.55 -27.85
N VAL A 370 4.74 8.19 -27.94
CA VAL A 370 4.46 9.19 -28.97
C VAL A 370 4.24 10.55 -28.32
N PRO A 371 4.63 11.65 -28.97
CA PRO A 371 4.29 13.00 -28.51
C PRO A 371 2.78 13.14 -28.37
N TRP A 372 2.35 13.78 -27.30
CA TRP A 372 0.93 14.04 -27.10
C TRP A 372 0.43 15.06 -28.14
N ASP A 373 -0.63 14.70 -28.84
CA ASP A 373 -1.30 15.53 -29.81
C ASP A 373 -2.82 15.34 -29.68
N LYS A 374 -3.52 16.35 -29.17
CA LYS A 374 -4.97 16.30 -28.96
C LYS A 374 -5.79 16.06 -30.23
N ASP A 375 -5.22 16.41 -31.39
CA ASP A 375 -5.89 16.29 -32.69
C ASP A 375 -5.61 14.93 -33.35
N ARG A 376 -4.86 14.03 -32.69
CA ARG A 376 -4.54 12.71 -33.19
C ARG A 376 -5.79 11.84 -33.18
N GLN A 377 -6.24 11.47 -34.37
CA GLN A 377 -7.46 10.68 -34.57
C GLN A 377 -7.12 9.33 -35.24
N PRO A 378 -7.88 8.26 -34.97
CA PRO A 378 -7.70 7.00 -35.65
C PRO A 378 -8.05 7.14 -37.15
N LYS A 379 -7.18 6.62 -38.02
CA LYS A 379 -7.37 6.48 -39.46
C LYS A 379 -7.63 5.04 -39.87
N VAL A 380 -7.29 4.12 -38.98
CA VAL A 380 -7.50 2.68 -39.14
C VAL A 380 -8.78 2.31 -38.36
N SER A 381 -9.67 1.53 -38.98
CA SER A 381 -10.86 1.03 -38.27
C SER A 381 -10.47 -0.05 -37.25
N ARG A 382 -11.31 -0.25 -36.23
CA ARG A 382 -11.13 -1.29 -35.22
C ARG A 382 -10.93 -2.69 -35.84
N ASP A 383 -11.71 -3.03 -36.86
CA ASP A 383 -11.63 -4.35 -37.52
C ASP A 383 -10.30 -4.50 -38.29
N ALA A 384 -9.83 -3.42 -38.91
CA ALA A 384 -8.52 -3.41 -39.57
C ALA A 384 -7.37 -3.49 -38.54
N ALA A 385 -7.49 -2.83 -37.40
CA ALA A 385 -6.55 -2.93 -36.29
C ALA A 385 -6.53 -4.34 -35.68
N LEU A 386 -7.70 -4.97 -35.48
CA LEU A 386 -7.77 -6.36 -35.02
C LEU A 386 -7.07 -7.31 -36.01
N THR A 387 -7.33 -7.15 -37.32
CA THR A 387 -6.66 -7.95 -38.37
C THR A 387 -5.13 -7.74 -38.36
N ALA A 388 -4.67 -6.52 -38.09
CA ALA A 388 -3.25 -6.23 -37.91
C ALA A 388 -2.66 -6.93 -36.69
N ALA A 389 -3.36 -6.89 -35.55
CA ALA A 389 -2.96 -7.57 -34.33
C ALA A 389 -2.88 -9.10 -34.50
N GLU A 390 -3.89 -9.72 -35.13
CA GLU A 390 -3.91 -11.15 -35.42
C GLU A 390 -2.79 -11.56 -36.36
N THR A 391 -2.54 -10.75 -37.42
CA THR A 391 -1.46 -11.00 -38.39
C THR A 391 -0.10 -10.93 -37.72
N PHE A 392 0.09 -9.92 -36.84
CA PHE A 392 1.32 -9.77 -36.09
C PHE A 392 1.52 -10.95 -35.13
N LEU A 393 0.50 -11.29 -34.31
CA LEU A 393 0.60 -12.37 -33.35
C LEU A 393 0.82 -13.74 -34.01
N LYS A 394 0.21 -13.99 -35.15
CA LYS A 394 0.43 -15.23 -35.87
C LYS A 394 1.91 -15.44 -36.27
N ASN A 395 2.59 -14.37 -36.58
CA ASN A 395 4.02 -14.42 -36.93
C ASN A 395 4.88 -14.46 -35.64
N PHE A 396 4.50 -13.69 -34.63
CA PHE A 396 5.25 -13.54 -33.37
C PHE A 396 5.13 -14.78 -32.46
N ALA A 397 3.92 -15.25 -32.21
CA ALA A 397 3.65 -16.36 -31.28
C ALA A 397 3.85 -17.74 -31.92
N GLY A 398 3.97 -17.82 -33.26
CA GLY A 398 4.16 -19.12 -33.97
C GLY A 398 3.06 -20.12 -33.64
N ASP A 399 3.44 -21.33 -33.25
CA ASP A 399 2.51 -22.43 -32.94
C ASP A 399 1.59 -22.11 -31.76
N ARG A 400 2.00 -21.21 -30.86
CA ARG A 400 1.15 -20.75 -29.72
C ARG A 400 -0.10 -20.04 -30.19
N PHE A 401 -0.07 -19.41 -31.39
CA PHE A 401 -1.23 -18.68 -31.91
C PHE A 401 -2.46 -19.55 -32.09
N ASP A 402 -2.29 -20.84 -32.43
CA ASP A 402 -3.39 -21.77 -32.63
C ASP A 402 -4.16 -22.08 -31.33
N HIS A 403 -3.54 -21.80 -30.17
CA HIS A 403 -4.14 -21.90 -28.84
C HIS A 403 -4.68 -20.57 -28.30
N LEU A 404 -4.60 -19.48 -29.06
CA LEU A 404 -5.09 -18.17 -28.66
C LEU A 404 -6.44 -17.84 -29.25
N ALA A 405 -7.24 -17.11 -28.52
CA ALA A 405 -8.45 -16.49 -29.04
C ALA A 405 -8.61 -15.09 -28.46
N LEU A 406 -9.28 -14.23 -29.21
CA LEU A 406 -9.61 -12.88 -28.75
C LEU A 406 -10.48 -12.98 -27.48
N TYR A 407 -9.96 -12.41 -26.39
CA TYR A 407 -10.58 -12.45 -25.07
C TYR A 407 -11.28 -11.13 -24.75
N GLU A 408 -10.58 -10.01 -24.98
CA GLU A 408 -11.04 -8.68 -24.64
C GLU A 408 -10.60 -7.66 -25.68
N VAL A 409 -11.42 -6.65 -25.88
CA VAL A 409 -11.13 -5.51 -26.77
C VAL A 409 -11.46 -4.24 -26.01
N ASN A 410 -10.41 -3.46 -25.73
CA ASN A 410 -10.54 -2.13 -25.13
C ASN A 410 -10.12 -1.07 -26.17
N ALA A 411 -11.05 -0.22 -26.56
CA ALA A 411 -10.73 0.98 -27.33
C ALA A 411 -10.63 2.15 -26.35
N VAL A 412 -9.48 2.83 -26.32
CA VAL A 412 -9.35 4.07 -25.58
C VAL A 412 -9.96 5.18 -26.43
N GLU A 413 -11.15 5.61 -26.08
CA GLU A 413 -11.82 6.77 -26.67
C GLU A 413 -11.38 8.06 -25.97
N GLY A 414 -10.06 8.30 -25.90
CA GLY A 414 -9.48 9.52 -25.32
C GLY A 414 -9.05 10.50 -26.40
N GLU A 415 -9.14 11.81 -26.12
CA GLU A 415 -8.50 12.82 -26.95
C GLU A 415 -6.98 12.54 -27.02
N GLY A 416 -6.44 12.38 -28.23
CA GLY A 416 -5.01 12.23 -28.46
C GLY A 416 -4.44 10.81 -28.37
N ASP A 417 -5.25 9.81 -28.00
CA ASP A 417 -4.84 8.39 -28.01
C ASP A 417 -5.74 7.55 -28.93
N PRO A 418 -5.36 7.32 -30.19
CA PRO A 418 -6.12 6.52 -31.12
C PRO A 418 -5.82 5.01 -31.04
N CYS A 419 -5.27 4.49 -29.96
CA CYS A 419 -4.85 3.09 -29.87
C CYS A 419 -6.03 2.14 -29.62
N TYR A 420 -5.95 0.96 -30.23
CA TYR A 420 -6.85 -0.17 -30.00
C TYR A 420 -6.10 -1.25 -29.23
N TYR A 421 -6.64 -1.68 -28.10
CA TYR A 421 -6.03 -2.69 -27.23
C TYR A 421 -6.78 -4.00 -27.37
N PHE A 422 -6.03 -5.08 -27.64
CA PHE A 422 -6.56 -6.42 -27.82
C PHE A 422 -5.87 -7.38 -26.86
N THR A 423 -6.63 -8.13 -26.10
CA THR A 423 -6.13 -9.23 -25.28
C THR A 423 -6.51 -10.55 -25.94
N PHE A 424 -5.52 -11.38 -26.24
CA PHE A 424 -5.67 -12.75 -26.74
C PHE A 424 -5.25 -13.69 -25.62
N ALA A 425 -6.22 -14.46 -25.10
CA ALA A 425 -5.98 -15.42 -24.05
C ALA A 425 -5.81 -16.84 -24.59
N ARG A 426 -5.03 -17.64 -23.89
CA ARG A 426 -4.94 -19.07 -24.16
C ARG A 426 -6.32 -19.72 -23.99
N ARG A 427 -6.66 -20.64 -24.90
CA ARG A 427 -7.92 -21.34 -24.93
C ARG A 427 -7.69 -22.84 -25.01
N GLU A 428 -8.07 -23.54 -23.95
CA GLU A 428 -7.98 -24.98 -23.87
C GLU A 428 -9.39 -25.57 -23.61
N ASN A 429 -9.73 -26.66 -24.27
CA ASN A 429 -11.07 -27.26 -24.17
C ASN A 429 -12.22 -26.28 -24.39
N ASP A 430 -12.04 -25.30 -25.26
CA ASP A 430 -12.97 -24.17 -25.50
C ASP A 430 -13.20 -23.23 -24.31
N ILE A 431 -12.32 -23.26 -23.30
CA ILE A 431 -12.37 -22.42 -22.10
C ILE A 431 -11.13 -21.54 -22.06
N PHE A 432 -11.30 -20.28 -21.73
CA PHE A 432 -10.21 -19.31 -21.63
C PHE A 432 -9.36 -19.50 -20.37
N PHE A 433 -8.07 -19.18 -20.52
CA PHE A 433 -7.12 -19.02 -19.44
C PHE A 433 -6.43 -17.65 -19.60
N PRO A 434 -6.99 -16.57 -19.00
CA PRO A 434 -6.53 -15.20 -19.23
C PRO A 434 -5.11 -14.91 -18.73
N ASP A 435 -4.66 -15.61 -17.66
CA ASP A 435 -3.32 -15.43 -17.10
C ASP A 435 -2.21 -15.91 -18.06
N ASN A 436 -2.57 -16.53 -19.17
CA ASN A 436 -1.67 -17.04 -20.17
C ASN A 436 -2.12 -16.53 -21.55
N GLY A 437 -1.48 -15.47 -22.01
CA GLY A 437 -1.94 -14.80 -23.22
C GLY A 437 -1.06 -13.61 -23.65
N TYR A 438 -1.55 -12.86 -24.61
CA TYR A 438 -0.89 -11.75 -25.26
C TYR A 438 -1.77 -10.51 -25.25
N SER A 439 -1.20 -9.38 -24.83
CA SER A 439 -1.82 -8.06 -24.95
C SER A 439 -1.11 -7.29 -26.08
N VAL A 440 -1.86 -6.89 -27.08
CA VAL A 440 -1.36 -6.14 -28.24
C VAL A 440 -2.15 -4.87 -28.42
N ALA A 441 -1.46 -3.73 -28.48
CA ALA A 441 -2.08 -2.48 -28.88
C ALA A 441 -1.63 -2.11 -30.30
N ILE A 442 -2.57 -1.64 -31.10
CA ILE A 442 -2.36 -1.14 -32.45
C ILE A 442 -2.62 0.36 -32.48
N ASP A 443 -1.66 1.12 -32.99
CA ASP A 443 -1.82 2.54 -33.26
C ASP A 443 -2.86 2.76 -34.36
N GLY A 444 -4.00 3.29 -34.01
CA GLY A 444 -5.06 3.58 -34.98
C GLY A 444 -4.71 4.65 -36.01
N SER A 445 -3.65 5.42 -35.79
CA SER A 445 -3.23 6.45 -36.77
C SER A 445 -2.52 5.87 -37.99
N ASP A 446 -1.83 4.73 -37.84
CA ASP A 446 -1.04 4.13 -38.94
C ASP A 446 -1.13 2.59 -39.02
N GLY A 447 -1.75 1.93 -38.05
CA GLY A 447 -1.91 0.47 -37.99
C GLY A 447 -0.67 -0.28 -37.49
N SER A 448 0.35 0.39 -37.00
CA SER A 448 1.55 -0.26 -36.44
C SER A 448 1.30 -0.79 -35.05
N VAL A 449 2.11 -1.77 -34.62
CA VAL A 449 2.12 -2.25 -33.24
C VAL A 449 2.57 -1.12 -32.31
N TYR A 450 1.72 -0.75 -31.36
CA TYR A 450 2.01 0.26 -30.36
C TYR A 450 2.64 -0.34 -29.11
N SER A 451 2.08 -1.43 -28.61
CA SER A 451 2.65 -2.21 -27.51
C SER A 451 2.36 -3.70 -27.67
N LEU A 452 3.25 -4.49 -27.07
CA LEU A 452 3.12 -5.94 -26.91
C LEU A 452 3.62 -6.30 -25.53
N SER A 453 2.85 -7.11 -24.82
CA SER A 453 3.29 -7.85 -23.64
C SER A 453 2.62 -9.22 -23.63
N TYR A 454 3.26 -10.20 -23.00
CA TYR A 454 2.68 -11.52 -22.89
C TYR A 454 3.19 -12.28 -21.66
N THR A 455 2.38 -13.21 -21.21
CA THR A 455 2.76 -14.28 -20.27
C THR A 455 2.31 -15.59 -20.90
N TYR A 456 3.21 -16.54 -21.09
CA TYR A 456 2.86 -17.83 -21.69
C TYR A 456 3.74 -18.95 -21.14
N ASP A 457 3.15 -19.80 -20.33
CA ASP A 457 3.79 -21.01 -19.80
C ASP A 457 3.26 -22.25 -20.53
N GLU A 458 4.16 -22.92 -21.24
CA GLU A 458 3.84 -24.14 -22.00
C GLU A 458 3.70 -25.38 -21.11
N ALA A 459 4.34 -25.37 -19.94
CA ALA A 459 4.41 -26.55 -19.06
C ALA A 459 3.12 -26.80 -18.28
N LEU A 460 2.20 -25.82 -18.27
CA LEU A 460 0.93 -25.94 -17.52
C LEU A 460 0.04 -27.04 -18.08
N THR A 461 -0.54 -27.80 -17.15
CA THR A 461 -1.58 -28.78 -17.43
C THR A 461 -2.95 -28.20 -17.10
N PHE A 462 -4.01 -28.73 -17.71
CA PHE A 462 -5.37 -28.21 -17.58
C PHE A 462 -6.33 -29.25 -17.03
N GLN A 463 -7.13 -28.87 -16.07
CA GLN A 463 -8.18 -29.70 -15.52
C GLN A 463 -9.21 -30.05 -16.62
N ILE A 464 -9.57 -31.34 -16.73
CA ILE A 464 -10.60 -31.78 -17.69
C ILE A 464 -11.97 -31.24 -17.27
N PRO A 465 -12.77 -30.64 -18.19
CA PRO A 465 -14.05 -30.03 -17.86
C PRO A 465 -15.19 -31.07 -17.72
N GLU A 466 -15.02 -31.98 -16.76
CA GLU A 466 -16.01 -33.03 -16.45
C GLU A 466 -16.55 -32.89 -15.03
N GLY A 467 -17.82 -33.24 -14.84
CA GLY A 467 -18.46 -33.21 -13.51
C GLY A 467 -18.68 -31.80 -12.95
N LEU A 468 -18.81 -30.80 -13.83
CA LEU A 468 -19.01 -29.41 -13.44
C LEU A 468 -20.43 -29.13 -12.97
N VAL A 469 -20.58 -28.23 -11.99
CA VAL A 469 -21.88 -27.65 -11.67
C VAL A 469 -22.36 -26.78 -12.83
N THR A 470 -23.65 -26.59 -12.96
CA THR A 470 -24.18 -25.72 -14.02
C THR A 470 -23.85 -24.24 -13.73
N ALA A 471 -23.68 -23.44 -14.79
CA ALA A 471 -23.45 -22.00 -14.65
C ALA A 471 -24.55 -21.31 -13.83
N GLN A 472 -25.79 -21.76 -13.94
CA GLN A 472 -26.92 -21.24 -13.16
C GLN A 472 -26.78 -21.55 -11.65
N ALA A 473 -26.32 -22.76 -11.30
CA ALA A 473 -26.08 -23.12 -9.90
C ALA A 473 -24.91 -22.30 -9.32
N ALA A 474 -23.80 -22.14 -10.06
CA ALA A 474 -22.69 -21.31 -9.67
C ALA A 474 -23.10 -19.84 -9.50
N LEU A 475 -23.89 -19.29 -10.46
CA LEU A 475 -24.39 -17.91 -10.38
C LEU A 475 -25.27 -17.72 -9.14
N LYS A 476 -26.13 -18.69 -8.83
CA LYS A 476 -26.93 -18.62 -7.61
C LYS A 476 -26.07 -18.57 -6.36
N THR A 477 -25.03 -19.42 -6.25
CA THR A 477 -24.08 -19.41 -5.14
C THR A 477 -23.39 -18.04 -5.02
N TRP A 478 -23.00 -17.45 -6.16
CA TRP A 478 -22.35 -16.15 -6.22
C TRP A 478 -23.26 -15.00 -5.78
N VAL A 479 -24.50 -14.97 -6.27
CA VAL A 479 -25.52 -13.96 -5.89
C VAL A 479 -25.87 -14.07 -4.42
N ASP A 480 -26.05 -15.30 -3.91
CA ASP A 480 -26.38 -15.56 -2.50
C ASP A 480 -25.25 -15.16 -1.54
N SER A 481 -24.02 -14.91 -2.03
CA SER A 481 -22.89 -14.46 -1.21
C SER A 481 -22.90 -12.96 -0.88
N TYR A 482 -23.81 -12.22 -1.49
CA TYR A 482 -23.94 -10.79 -1.25
C TYR A 482 -25.11 -10.46 -0.33
N ASP A 483 -24.86 -9.56 0.60
CA ASP A 483 -25.89 -8.83 1.30
C ASP A 483 -26.26 -7.57 0.51
N VAL A 484 -27.54 -7.27 0.41
CA VAL A 484 -28.00 -6.03 -0.21
C VAL A 484 -28.31 -5.02 0.89
N THR A 485 -27.50 -3.98 1.00
CA THR A 485 -27.58 -2.99 2.07
C THR A 485 -28.13 -1.66 1.57
N LEU A 486 -28.95 -1.02 2.40
CA LEU A 486 -29.40 0.35 2.20
C LEU A 486 -28.42 1.31 2.86
N GLY A 487 -27.95 2.30 2.11
CA GLY A 487 -27.02 3.30 2.64
C GLY A 487 -26.89 4.53 1.75
N TYR A 488 -26.18 5.53 2.26
CA TYR A 488 -25.86 6.73 1.51
C TYR A 488 -24.54 6.55 0.78
N ARG A 489 -24.59 6.61 -0.55
CA ARG A 489 -23.39 6.44 -1.38
C ARG A 489 -23.20 7.64 -2.28
N LEU A 490 -21.94 7.87 -2.64
CA LEU A 490 -21.57 8.91 -3.56
C LEU A 490 -21.82 8.44 -4.99
N VAL A 491 -22.59 9.23 -5.72
CA VAL A 491 -22.94 8.93 -7.11
C VAL A 491 -22.58 10.14 -7.96
N PRO A 492 -21.85 9.96 -9.08
CA PRO A 492 -21.56 11.03 -10.02
C PRO A 492 -22.88 11.59 -10.57
N GLN A 493 -23.00 12.93 -10.55
CA GLN A 493 -24.16 13.65 -11.05
C GLN A 493 -23.71 14.78 -11.98
N PRO A 494 -24.41 15.00 -13.11
CA PRO A 494 -24.09 16.12 -13.98
C PRO A 494 -24.42 17.44 -13.27
N LEU A 495 -23.54 18.43 -13.45
CA LEU A 495 -23.79 19.78 -12.96
C LEU A 495 -24.92 20.44 -13.73
N SER A 496 -25.75 21.23 -13.04
CA SER A 496 -26.86 21.98 -13.60
C SER A 496 -26.58 23.48 -13.59
N ALA A 497 -26.70 24.10 -14.76
CA ALA A 497 -26.58 25.57 -14.88
C ALA A 497 -27.70 26.35 -14.18
N SER A 498 -28.79 25.67 -13.81
CA SER A 498 -29.90 26.30 -13.06
C SER A 498 -29.60 26.47 -11.56
N ASP A 499 -28.63 25.78 -11.04
CA ASP A 499 -28.15 25.93 -9.67
C ASP A 499 -26.99 26.93 -9.65
N PRO A 500 -27.05 28.04 -8.89
CA PRO A 500 -26.00 29.05 -8.88
C PRO A 500 -24.63 28.56 -8.42
N THR A 501 -24.60 27.60 -7.49
CA THR A 501 -23.35 26.97 -7.00
C THR A 501 -22.75 26.05 -8.05
N GLN A 502 -23.56 25.19 -8.65
CA GLN A 502 -23.13 24.29 -9.69
C GLN A 502 -22.73 25.03 -10.98
N ALA A 503 -23.39 26.18 -11.29
CA ALA A 503 -23.01 27.03 -12.40
C ALA A 503 -21.59 27.63 -12.24
N LYS A 504 -21.15 27.95 -11.01
CA LYS A 504 -19.76 28.35 -10.75
C LYS A 504 -18.76 27.22 -11.01
N LEU A 505 -19.09 26.00 -10.60
CA LEU A 505 -18.26 24.82 -10.84
C LEU A 505 -18.12 24.52 -12.35
N MET A 506 -19.21 24.71 -13.11
CA MET A 506 -19.17 24.61 -14.57
C MET A 506 -18.25 25.66 -15.20
N GLN A 507 -18.22 26.90 -14.66
CA GLN A 507 -17.30 27.93 -15.13
C GLN A 507 -15.83 27.60 -14.83
N GLN A 508 -15.56 26.78 -13.80
CA GLN A 508 -14.23 26.25 -13.48
C GLN A 508 -13.85 25.03 -14.32
N GLY A 509 -14.73 24.60 -15.24
CA GLY A 509 -14.47 23.48 -16.16
C GLY A 509 -14.93 22.11 -15.64
N LEU A 510 -15.56 22.05 -14.47
CA LEU A 510 -16.16 20.82 -13.95
C LEU A 510 -17.45 20.50 -14.71
N LYS A 511 -17.67 19.23 -15.02
CA LYS A 511 -18.89 18.76 -15.69
C LYS A 511 -19.81 17.99 -14.75
N TYR A 512 -19.24 17.42 -13.68
CA TYR A 512 -19.91 16.53 -12.73
C TYR A 512 -19.47 16.82 -11.30
N TYR A 513 -20.26 16.36 -10.35
CA TYR A 513 -19.94 16.32 -8.93
C TYR A 513 -20.40 14.99 -8.35
N TYR A 514 -19.83 14.58 -7.22
CA TYR A 514 -20.35 13.45 -6.47
C TYR A 514 -21.37 13.94 -5.44
N GLY A 515 -22.60 13.43 -5.53
CA GLY A 515 -23.67 13.74 -4.57
C GLY A 515 -24.05 12.51 -3.76
N LEU A 516 -24.52 12.73 -2.54
CA LEU A 516 -25.09 11.66 -1.73
C LEU A 516 -26.45 11.24 -2.29
N ARG A 517 -26.58 9.91 -2.52
CA ARG A 517 -27.87 9.26 -2.81
C ARG A 517 -28.14 8.14 -1.83
N LEU A 518 -29.39 7.96 -1.50
CA LEU A 518 -29.86 6.78 -0.76
C LEU A 518 -30.01 5.64 -1.74
N THR A 519 -29.17 4.62 -1.63
CA THR A 519 -29.11 3.51 -2.59
C THR A 519 -29.04 2.16 -1.91
N TYR A 520 -29.47 1.13 -2.64
CA TYR A 520 -29.12 -0.24 -2.34
C TYR A 520 -27.87 -0.64 -3.12
N ALA A 521 -26.96 -1.33 -2.47
CA ALA A 521 -25.77 -1.93 -3.08
C ALA A 521 -25.55 -3.35 -2.56
N GLN A 522 -24.83 -4.13 -3.34
CA GLN A 522 -24.34 -5.45 -2.94
C GLN A 522 -23.04 -5.27 -2.15
N GLU A 523 -23.00 -5.83 -0.95
CA GLU A 523 -21.84 -5.82 -0.06
C GLU A 523 -21.59 -7.25 0.44
N ARG A 524 -20.35 -7.53 0.83
CA ARG A 524 -19.97 -8.79 1.47
C ARG A 524 -18.74 -8.57 2.34
N GLU A 525 -18.67 -9.27 3.45
CA GLU A 525 -17.53 -9.18 4.38
C GLU A 525 -16.32 -9.96 3.87
N THR A 526 -16.57 -11.10 3.22
CA THR A 526 -15.52 -11.99 2.73
C THR A 526 -15.26 -11.77 1.25
N TYR A 527 -14.00 -11.66 0.88
CA TYR A 527 -13.59 -11.57 -0.52
C TYR A 527 -13.42 -12.96 -1.12
N TYR A 528 -14.23 -13.27 -2.15
CA TYR A 528 -14.18 -14.52 -2.87
C TYR A 528 -13.53 -14.34 -4.25
N LEU A 529 -12.69 -15.30 -4.63
CA LEU A 529 -12.02 -15.36 -5.92
C LEU A 529 -12.92 -15.92 -7.05
N GLY A 530 -14.11 -16.40 -6.74
CA GLY A 530 -15.06 -17.02 -7.67
C GLY A 530 -15.76 -18.23 -7.05
N VAL A 531 -16.35 -19.06 -7.91
CA VAL A 531 -17.01 -20.32 -7.53
C VAL A 531 -16.24 -21.49 -8.16
N ASP A 532 -15.79 -22.43 -7.37
CA ASP A 532 -15.16 -23.67 -7.86
C ASP A 532 -16.12 -24.43 -8.78
N ALA A 533 -15.68 -24.75 -9.98
CA ALA A 533 -16.56 -25.28 -11.02
C ALA A 533 -17.03 -26.72 -10.77
N ARG A 534 -16.36 -27.50 -9.90
CA ARG A 534 -16.75 -28.87 -9.56
C ARG A 534 -17.62 -28.94 -8.32
N SER A 535 -17.20 -28.28 -7.25
CA SER A 535 -17.93 -28.32 -5.97
C SER A 535 -19.11 -27.36 -5.93
N GLY A 536 -19.07 -26.27 -6.72
CA GLY A 536 -20.02 -25.18 -6.65
C GLY A 536 -19.89 -24.32 -5.40
N GLN A 537 -18.79 -24.42 -4.68
CA GLN A 537 -18.51 -23.65 -3.48
C GLN A 537 -17.74 -22.36 -3.80
N LEU A 538 -17.93 -21.33 -2.97
CA LEU A 538 -17.16 -20.10 -3.04
C LEU A 538 -15.71 -20.39 -2.68
N VAL A 539 -14.78 -19.79 -3.42
CA VAL A 539 -13.34 -19.86 -3.16
C VAL A 539 -12.91 -18.58 -2.45
N GLU A 540 -12.57 -18.69 -1.19
CA GLU A 540 -12.07 -17.57 -0.39
C GLU A 540 -10.63 -17.20 -0.78
N ARG A 541 -10.32 -15.90 -0.73
CA ARG A 541 -8.94 -15.45 -0.78
C ARG A 541 -8.33 -15.60 0.61
N GLU A 542 -7.38 -16.51 0.77
CA GLU A 542 -6.58 -16.54 2.00
C GLU A 542 -5.71 -15.28 2.07
N ILE A 543 -6.10 -14.38 2.94
CA ILE A 543 -5.23 -13.27 3.35
C ILE A 543 -4.41 -13.82 4.51
N ALA A 544 -3.16 -14.20 4.25
CA ALA A 544 -2.24 -14.55 5.32
C ALA A 544 -2.08 -13.34 6.24
N ALA A 545 -2.84 -13.29 7.32
CA ALA A 545 -2.58 -12.35 8.39
C ALA A 545 -1.19 -12.68 8.94
N PRO A 546 -0.32 -11.69 9.21
CA PRO A 546 0.94 -11.93 9.87
C PRO A 546 0.68 -12.59 11.22
N GLN A 547 0.82 -13.91 11.27
CA GLN A 547 0.59 -14.67 12.49
C GLN A 547 1.72 -14.36 13.47
N ALA A 548 1.34 -14.07 14.71
CA ALA A 548 2.29 -14.03 15.81
C ALA A 548 3.02 -15.37 15.91
N PRO A 549 4.37 -15.39 16.15
CA PRO A 549 5.10 -16.66 16.28
C PRO A 549 4.46 -17.54 17.35
N ALA A 550 4.08 -18.76 17.00
CA ALA A 550 3.55 -19.74 17.95
C ALA A 550 4.58 -20.85 18.16
N TYR A 551 5.10 -20.97 19.38
CA TYR A 551 6.11 -21.97 19.70
C TYR A 551 5.51 -23.16 20.44
N THR A 552 5.77 -24.37 19.96
CA THR A 552 5.23 -25.60 20.51
C THR A 552 6.04 -26.17 21.69
N ASP A 553 7.27 -25.67 21.89
CA ASP A 553 8.25 -26.22 22.85
C ASP A 553 8.40 -25.41 24.15
N LEU A 554 7.51 -24.48 24.44
CA LEU A 554 7.58 -23.63 25.65
C LEU A 554 7.00 -24.27 26.90
N ALA A 555 6.41 -25.45 26.82
CA ALA A 555 5.83 -26.13 27.98
C ALA A 555 6.90 -26.39 29.05
N GLY A 556 6.68 -25.88 30.26
CA GLY A 556 7.62 -25.99 31.37
C GLY A 556 8.82 -25.02 31.37
N SER A 557 8.95 -24.19 30.35
CA SER A 557 9.97 -23.13 30.32
C SER A 557 9.64 -22.03 31.33
N TRP A 558 10.62 -21.63 32.13
CA TRP A 558 10.49 -20.49 33.06
C TRP A 558 10.33 -19.13 32.33
N ALA A 559 10.79 -19.05 31.08
CA ALA A 559 10.72 -17.87 30.24
C ALA A 559 9.45 -17.81 29.35
N LYS A 560 8.54 -18.79 29.50
CA LYS A 560 7.36 -18.94 28.64
C LYS A 560 6.57 -17.63 28.51
N ALA A 561 6.23 -17.01 29.65
CA ALA A 561 5.42 -15.79 29.65
C ALA A 561 6.07 -14.61 28.92
N ASP A 562 7.39 -14.43 29.10
CA ASP A 562 8.14 -13.36 28.41
C ASP A 562 8.25 -13.63 26.91
N ILE A 563 8.49 -14.89 26.50
CA ILE A 563 8.57 -15.29 25.08
C ILE A 563 7.21 -15.13 24.40
N GLU A 564 6.11 -15.56 25.05
CA GLU A 564 4.75 -15.37 24.52
C GLU A 564 4.37 -13.88 24.43
N THR A 565 4.86 -13.06 25.35
CA THR A 565 4.68 -11.62 25.27
C THR A 565 5.41 -11.03 24.06
N LEU A 566 6.69 -11.34 23.87
CA LEU A 566 7.45 -10.92 22.71
C LEU A 566 6.77 -11.37 21.40
N SER A 567 6.35 -12.65 21.36
CA SER A 567 5.69 -13.26 20.21
C SER A 567 4.42 -12.52 19.79
N ARG A 568 3.60 -12.07 20.78
CA ARG A 568 2.38 -11.29 20.53
C ARG A 568 2.66 -10.00 19.76
N TYR A 569 3.83 -9.39 19.97
CA TYR A 569 4.29 -8.20 19.27
C TYR A 569 5.16 -8.51 18.04
N GLY A 570 5.11 -9.74 17.55
CA GLY A 570 5.86 -10.16 16.36
C GLY A 570 7.36 -10.36 16.58
N VAL A 571 7.84 -10.27 17.83
CA VAL A 571 9.27 -10.41 18.18
C VAL A 571 9.61 -11.87 18.45
N GLY A 572 10.56 -12.42 17.66
CA GLY A 572 10.97 -13.80 17.79
C GLY A 572 11.50 -14.42 16.51
N TYR A 573 11.58 -15.74 16.48
CA TYR A 573 12.02 -16.52 15.32
C TYR A 573 10.84 -16.95 14.45
N ALA A 574 11.08 -17.16 13.15
CA ALA A 574 10.09 -17.70 12.22
C ALA A 574 9.83 -19.20 12.42
N SER A 575 10.71 -19.91 13.12
CA SER A 575 10.58 -21.36 13.42
C SER A 575 9.42 -21.64 14.37
N GLY A 576 8.80 -22.83 14.23
CA GLY A 576 7.73 -23.32 15.13
C GLY A 576 8.22 -23.73 16.54
N THR A 577 9.51 -23.60 16.84
CA THR A 577 10.14 -23.91 18.13
C THR A 577 11.10 -22.80 18.55
N PHE A 578 11.07 -22.41 19.81
CA PHE A 578 11.96 -21.39 20.35
C PHE A 578 13.31 -21.95 20.81
N GLN A 579 13.32 -23.20 21.24
CA GLN A 579 14.48 -23.87 21.85
C GLN A 579 15.06 -23.07 23.02
N ALA A 580 14.22 -22.73 23.99
CA ALA A 580 14.54 -21.82 25.11
C ALA A 580 15.82 -22.18 25.87
N GLY A 581 16.15 -23.46 26.01
CA GLY A 581 17.35 -23.97 26.68
C GLY A 581 18.63 -23.98 25.84
N LYS A 582 18.56 -23.69 24.52
CA LYS A 582 19.72 -23.66 23.63
C LYS A 582 20.68 -22.55 24.05
N GLN A 583 22.01 -22.86 24.05
CA GLN A 583 23.03 -21.85 24.19
C GLN A 583 22.92 -20.82 23.06
N LEU A 584 22.97 -19.55 23.42
CA LEU A 584 22.72 -18.44 22.49
C LEU A 584 23.96 -18.18 21.64
N THR A 585 23.82 -18.23 20.34
CA THR A 585 24.83 -17.74 19.39
C THR A 585 24.62 -16.24 19.11
N GLN A 586 25.61 -15.60 18.50
CA GLN A 586 25.48 -14.22 18.01
C GLN A 586 24.34 -14.13 17.01
N TRP A 587 24.23 -15.09 16.10
CA TRP A 587 23.18 -15.15 15.10
C TRP A 587 21.78 -15.26 15.74
N ASP A 588 21.61 -16.11 16.76
CA ASP A 588 20.33 -16.19 17.49
C ASP A 588 19.91 -14.81 18.06
N LEU A 589 20.83 -14.01 18.60
CA LEU A 589 20.52 -12.66 19.13
C LEU A 589 20.25 -11.64 18.01
N VAL A 590 21.00 -11.75 16.91
CA VAL A 590 20.77 -10.90 15.72
C VAL A 590 19.38 -11.10 15.17
N CYS A 591 18.91 -12.36 15.01
CA CYS A 591 17.54 -12.65 14.60
C CYS A 591 16.48 -12.05 15.55
N LEU A 592 16.70 -12.13 16.87
CA LEU A 592 15.80 -11.54 17.86
C LEU A 592 15.74 -10.01 17.74
N LEU A 593 16.90 -9.35 17.54
CA LEU A 593 16.95 -7.89 17.39
C LEU A 593 16.37 -7.44 16.04
N ALA A 594 16.67 -8.15 14.95
CA ALA A 594 16.14 -7.85 13.62
C ALA A 594 14.59 -7.95 13.58
N SER A 595 14.02 -8.86 14.40
CA SER A 595 12.56 -9.00 14.49
C SER A 595 11.87 -7.79 15.10
N LEU A 596 12.58 -6.90 15.81
CA LEU A 596 12.04 -5.62 16.29
C LEU A 596 11.69 -4.65 15.14
N GLU A 597 12.38 -4.77 14.01
CA GLU A 597 12.15 -4.01 12.77
C GLU A 597 11.26 -4.78 11.75
N GLY A 598 10.68 -5.92 12.19
CA GLY A 598 9.77 -6.72 11.37
C GLY A 598 10.46 -7.83 10.56
N LEU A 599 11.80 -7.90 10.51
CA LEU A 599 12.52 -8.99 9.84
C LEU A 599 12.60 -10.22 10.76
N ARG A 600 11.73 -11.17 10.51
CA ARG A 600 11.61 -12.40 11.31
C ARG A 600 12.14 -13.60 10.53
N LEU A 601 13.18 -14.22 11.04
CA LEU A 601 13.92 -15.29 10.37
C LEU A 601 13.90 -16.58 11.18
N ASP A 602 13.98 -17.73 10.50
CA ASP A 602 14.39 -18.98 11.12
C ASP A 602 15.91 -19.05 11.17
N PRO A 603 16.54 -19.08 12.37
CA PRO A 603 18.00 -19.12 12.46
C PRO A 603 18.66 -20.31 11.77
N ALA A 604 17.90 -21.40 11.49
CA ALA A 604 18.41 -22.62 10.86
C ALA A 604 18.31 -22.61 9.33
N GLU A 605 17.38 -21.82 8.77
CA GLU A 605 17.03 -21.87 7.34
C GLU A 605 17.32 -20.54 6.60
N ALA A 606 17.74 -19.49 7.31
CA ALA A 606 18.00 -18.18 6.73
C ALA A 606 19.09 -18.23 5.65
N THR A 607 18.79 -17.59 4.52
CA THR A 607 19.71 -17.40 3.40
C THR A 607 20.82 -16.40 3.76
N GLU A 608 21.93 -16.36 3.01
CA GLU A 608 23.00 -15.39 3.24
C GLU A 608 22.52 -13.93 3.04
N GLU A 609 21.60 -13.70 2.10
CA GLU A 609 21.01 -12.39 1.88
C GLU A 609 20.14 -11.93 3.07
N GLU A 610 19.34 -12.80 3.63
CA GLU A 610 18.56 -12.54 4.84
C GLU A 610 19.47 -12.31 6.07
N LYS A 611 20.56 -13.06 6.17
CA LYS A 611 21.58 -12.84 7.21
C LYS A 611 22.22 -11.47 7.09
N ASP A 612 22.63 -11.07 5.87
CA ASP A 612 23.21 -9.75 5.62
C ASP A 612 22.22 -8.64 5.99
N ALA A 613 20.95 -8.77 5.61
CA ALA A 613 19.90 -7.81 5.97
C ALA A 613 19.71 -7.71 7.49
N ALA A 614 19.69 -8.85 8.20
CA ALA A 614 19.57 -8.86 9.66
C ALA A 614 20.76 -8.21 10.37
N TYR A 615 21.99 -8.50 9.91
CA TYR A 615 23.19 -7.85 10.44
C TYR A 615 23.19 -6.33 10.17
N ASP A 616 22.73 -5.90 9.00
CA ASP A 616 22.63 -4.46 8.69
C ASP A 616 21.65 -3.73 9.61
N ILE A 617 20.50 -4.34 9.93
CA ILE A 617 19.54 -3.81 10.90
C ILE A 617 20.23 -3.66 12.27
N VAL A 618 20.87 -4.70 12.77
CA VAL A 618 21.46 -4.72 14.11
C VAL A 618 22.67 -3.78 14.23
N CYS A 619 23.43 -3.63 13.15
CA CYS A 619 24.51 -2.63 13.07
C CYS A 619 23.97 -1.19 13.07
N ARG A 620 22.88 -0.92 12.36
CA ARG A 620 22.19 0.40 12.41
C ARG A 620 21.64 0.72 13.79
N MET A 621 21.14 -0.29 14.53
CA MET A 621 20.75 -0.12 15.93
C MET A 621 21.94 0.20 16.85
N GLY A 622 23.16 0.04 16.40
CA GLY A 622 24.36 0.24 17.20
C GLY A 622 24.72 -0.90 18.17
N ALA A 623 24.06 -2.06 18.06
CA ALA A 623 24.29 -3.21 18.93
C ALA A 623 25.67 -3.84 18.74
N MET A 624 26.22 -3.73 17.54
CA MET A 624 27.54 -4.27 17.17
C MET A 624 28.11 -3.61 15.92
N SER A 625 29.40 -3.82 15.65
CA SER A 625 30.05 -3.47 14.38
C SER A 625 29.96 -4.65 13.40
N ARG A 626 29.84 -4.36 12.10
CA ARG A 626 29.84 -5.40 11.06
C ARG A 626 31.14 -6.24 11.05
N ALA A 627 32.24 -5.64 11.46
CA ALA A 627 33.54 -6.33 11.60
C ALA A 627 33.55 -7.40 12.71
N ASP A 628 32.59 -7.37 13.64
CA ASP A 628 32.47 -8.32 14.75
C ASP A 628 31.53 -9.49 14.44
N ARG A 629 31.06 -9.63 13.17
CA ARG A 629 30.18 -10.71 12.74
C ARG A 629 30.85 -12.07 12.93
N ASP A 630 30.22 -12.94 13.72
CA ASP A 630 30.61 -14.32 13.96
C ASP A 630 29.36 -15.12 14.38
N GLU A 631 28.68 -15.73 13.41
CA GLU A 631 27.38 -16.34 13.58
C GLU A 631 27.35 -17.45 14.64
N GLU A 632 28.43 -18.25 14.72
CA GLU A 632 28.53 -19.38 15.62
C GLU A 632 29.05 -19.01 17.01
N LYS A 633 29.51 -17.78 17.19
CA LYS A 633 30.04 -17.32 18.47
C LYS A 633 29.00 -17.40 19.58
N LEU A 634 29.28 -18.21 20.58
CA LEU A 634 28.46 -18.28 21.79
C LEU A 634 28.59 -16.97 22.58
N LEU A 635 27.46 -16.35 22.88
CA LEU A 635 27.43 -15.11 23.65
C LEU A 635 27.35 -15.38 25.15
N THR A 636 28.15 -14.62 25.90
CA THR A 636 28.02 -14.57 27.35
C THR A 636 26.86 -13.63 27.77
N ARG A 637 26.37 -13.78 28.99
CA ARG A 637 25.31 -12.89 29.52
C ARG A 637 25.74 -11.40 29.49
N GLY A 638 27.01 -11.13 29.79
CA GLY A 638 27.56 -9.78 29.72
C GLY A 638 27.49 -9.20 28.30
N GLN A 639 27.83 -10.00 27.29
CA GLN A 639 27.74 -9.60 25.89
C GLN A 639 26.31 -9.38 25.44
N VAL A 640 25.36 -10.22 25.87
CA VAL A 640 23.94 -10.00 25.59
C VAL A 640 23.46 -8.67 26.19
N VAL A 641 23.77 -8.42 27.45
CA VAL A 641 23.44 -7.14 28.13
C VAL A 641 24.08 -5.97 27.37
N GLN A 642 25.32 -6.08 26.96
CA GLN A 642 26.01 -5.06 26.19
C GLN A 642 25.27 -4.77 24.88
N MET A 643 25.04 -5.77 24.03
CA MET A 643 24.37 -5.61 22.74
C MET A 643 22.96 -5.02 22.88
N LEU A 644 22.18 -5.44 23.88
CA LEU A 644 20.85 -4.90 24.14
C LEU A 644 20.90 -3.43 24.57
N LEU A 645 21.84 -3.06 25.45
CA LEU A 645 22.00 -1.68 25.92
C LEU A 645 22.58 -0.78 24.85
N ASP A 646 23.51 -1.27 24.02
CA ASP A 646 24.07 -0.52 22.90
C ASP A 646 22.96 -0.26 21.85
N ALA A 647 22.19 -1.29 21.47
CA ALA A 647 21.04 -1.14 20.57
C ALA A 647 20.02 -0.11 21.07
N SER A 648 19.83 -0.03 22.40
CA SER A 648 18.88 0.91 23.02
C SER A 648 19.48 2.28 23.36
N GLY A 649 20.67 2.59 22.85
CA GLY A 649 21.31 3.90 23.00
C GLY A 649 21.99 4.16 24.35
N TYR A 650 22.06 3.16 25.24
CA TYR A 650 22.76 3.30 26.54
C TYR A 650 24.26 3.08 26.49
N GLY A 651 24.82 2.67 25.36
CA GLY A 651 26.24 2.40 25.18
C GLY A 651 27.13 3.55 25.64
N PRO A 652 26.97 4.79 25.13
CA PRO A 652 27.75 5.94 25.59
C PRO A 652 27.69 6.17 27.10
N ALA A 653 26.54 5.98 27.71
CA ALA A 653 26.37 6.09 29.15
C ALA A 653 27.14 4.97 29.89
N ALA A 654 27.04 3.72 29.42
CA ALA A 654 27.72 2.58 30.05
C ALA A 654 29.24 2.73 30.11
N HIS A 655 29.84 3.49 29.18
CA HIS A 655 31.29 3.74 29.13
C HIS A 655 31.79 4.86 30.07
N LEU A 656 30.90 5.59 30.74
CA LEU A 656 31.32 6.61 31.73
C LEU A 656 32.01 5.93 32.91
N GLN A 657 33.19 6.45 33.27
CA GLN A 657 33.98 5.82 34.33
C GLN A 657 33.77 6.50 35.71
N GLY A 658 33.90 5.72 36.76
CA GLY A 658 33.94 6.23 38.13
C GLY A 658 32.61 6.60 38.75
N ILE A 659 31.50 6.45 38.01
CA ILE A 659 30.13 6.79 38.49
C ILE A 659 29.28 5.56 38.84
N TYR A 660 29.68 4.38 38.39
CA TYR A 660 28.84 3.18 38.51
C TYR A 660 29.15 2.33 39.73
N THR A 661 28.11 1.91 40.39
CA THR A 661 28.11 0.84 41.41
C THR A 661 26.97 -0.10 41.15
N CYS A 662 27.12 -1.38 41.45
CA CYS A 662 26.04 -2.35 41.41
C CYS A 662 26.06 -3.22 42.68
N SER A 663 24.91 -3.81 43.04
CA SER A 663 24.72 -4.63 44.22
C SER A 663 24.54 -6.11 43.93
N TYR A 664 25.02 -6.56 42.75
CA TYR A 664 25.03 -7.99 42.44
C TYR A 664 25.90 -8.77 43.42
N GLY A 665 25.47 -9.96 43.84
CA GLY A 665 26.25 -10.81 44.77
C GLY A 665 27.63 -11.21 44.26
N ASP A 666 27.80 -11.27 42.95
CA ASP A 666 29.04 -11.60 42.25
C ASP A 666 29.78 -10.37 41.68
N ARG A 667 29.52 -9.17 42.23
CA ARG A 667 30.15 -7.93 41.77
C ARG A 667 31.66 -8.01 41.61
N SER A 668 32.32 -8.72 42.51
CA SER A 668 33.80 -8.85 42.50
C SER A 668 34.33 -9.59 41.27
N THR A 669 33.49 -10.28 40.53
CA THR A 669 33.87 -11.00 39.31
C THR A 669 33.56 -10.21 38.04
N ILE A 670 32.90 -9.04 38.16
CA ILE A 670 32.52 -8.20 37.02
C ILE A 670 33.75 -7.37 36.60
N PRO A 671 34.22 -7.51 35.33
CA PRO A 671 35.33 -6.72 34.81
C PRO A 671 34.99 -5.21 34.85
N ALA A 672 36.02 -4.38 34.99
CA ALA A 672 35.87 -2.92 35.15
C ALA A 672 35.18 -2.28 33.93
N ASP A 673 35.42 -2.76 32.73
CA ASP A 673 34.83 -2.34 31.46
C ASP A 673 33.37 -2.76 31.32
N GLN A 674 32.92 -3.79 32.05
CA GLN A 674 31.55 -4.27 32.11
C GLN A 674 30.71 -3.67 33.25
N LEU A 675 31.36 -2.89 34.16
CA LEU A 675 30.67 -2.40 35.35
C LEU A 675 29.54 -1.41 35.04
N GLY A 676 29.68 -0.57 34.02
CA GLY A 676 28.62 0.35 33.58
C GLY A 676 27.41 -0.40 33.03
N TYR A 677 27.68 -1.39 32.19
CA TYR A 677 26.61 -2.24 31.64
C TYR A 677 25.88 -3.04 32.76
N ALA A 678 26.61 -3.59 33.70
CA ALA A 678 26.06 -4.30 34.84
C ALA A 678 25.20 -3.38 35.72
N ALA A 679 25.64 -2.17 35.99
CA ALA A 679 24.90 -1.20 36.77
C ALA A 679 23.62 -0.74 36.09
N LEU A 680 23.66 -0.47 34.77
CA LEU A 680 22.51 -0.14 33.96
C LEU A 680 21.53 -1.32 33.89
N ALA A 681 22.02 -2.55 33.66
CA ALA A 681 21.20 -3.75 33.65
C ALA A 681 20.49 -3.97 35.01
N GLN A 682 21.12 -3.62 36.14
CA GLN A 682 20.50 -3.66 37.46
C GLN A 682 19.42 -2.59 37.62
N GLY A 683 19.72 -1.35 37.24
CA GLY A 683 18.78 -0.23 37.30
C GLY A 683 17.54 -0.47 36.44
N LEU A 684 17.73 -1.02 35.25
CA LEU A 684 16.67 -1.38 34.29
C LEU A 684 16.03 -2.74 34.62
N LYS A 685 16.46 -3.44 35.65
CA LYS A 685 15.97 -4.76 36.07
C LYS A 685 16.07 -5.85 34.98
N LEU A 686 17.00 -5.72 34.05
CA LEU A 686 17.19 -6.69 32.98
C LEU A 686 17.69 -8.04 33.53
N VAL A 687 18.59 -8.00 34.51
CA VAL A 687 19.18 -9.16 35.17
C VAL A 687 18.79 -9.19 36.64
N GLN A 688 18.26 -10.33 37.08
CA GLN A 688 17.92 -10.58 38.49
C GLN A 688 18.91 -11.60 39.10
N GLY A 689 19.13 -11.50 40.40
CA GLY A 689 20.07 -12.35 41.14
C GLY A 689 21.52 -11.94 40.88
N ASN A 690 22.39 -12.89 40.50
CA ASN A 690 23.78 -12.62 40.13
C ASN A 690 23.86 -12.17 38.66
N TYR A 691 24.85 -11.31 38.35
CA TYR A 691 25.12 -10.86 36.98
C TYR A 691 25.58 -12.00 36.10
N ALA A 692 26.51 -12.82 36.61
CA ALA A 692 27.11 -13.99 35.95
C ALA A 692 27.54 -13.69 34.51
N GLY A 693 28.20 -12.52 34.32
CA GLY A 693 28.49 -11.94 32.99
C GLY A 693 29.37 -12.82 32.08
N SER A 694 30.23 -13.65 32.66
CA SER A 694 31.11 -14.57 31.89
C SER A 694 30.47 -15.90 31.51
N ARG A 695 29.28 -16.20 32.03
CA ARG A 695 28.56 -17.44 31.71
C ARG A 695 27.88 -17.30 30.34
N THR A 696 27.93 -18.36 29.52
CA THR A 696 27.17 -18.41 28.26
C THR A 696 25.68 -18.25 28.54
N ALA A 697 25.05 -17.40 27.78
CA ALA A 697 23.61 -17.15 27.82
C ALA A 697 22.81 -18.23 27.08
N THR A 698 21.52 -18.34 27.39
CA THR A 698 20.56 -19.15 26.63
C THR A 698 19.62 -18.24 25.85
N ARG A 699 18.92 -18.81 24.84
CA ARG A 699 17.86 -18.08 24.11
C ARG A 699 16.80 -17.53 25.06
N ALA A 700 16.40 -18.32 26.08
CA ALA A 700 15.46 -17.87 27.10
C ALA A 700 15.94 -16.61 27.85
N GLU A 701 17.22 -16.57 28.24
CA GLU A 701 17.77 -15.43 28.98
C GLU A 701 17.80 -14.17 28.12
N ALA A 702 18.19 -14.28 26.84
CA ALA A 702 18.15 -13.17 25.90
C ALA A 702 16.73 -12.64 25.71
N ALA A 703 15.76 -13.52 25.49
CA ALA A 703 14.35 -13.16 25.35
C ALA A 703 13.80 -12.43 26.57
N VAL A 704 14.07 -12.95 27.77
CA VAL A 704 13.62 -12.31 29.03
C VAL A 704 14.29 -10.94 29.24
N MET A 705 15.57 -10.80 28.93
CA MET A 705 16.25 -9.50 28.99
C MET A 705 15.66 -8.52 28.00
N LEU A 706 15.41 -8.94 26.75
CA LEU A 706 14.77 -8.12 25.73
C LEU A 706 13.35 -7.73 26.12
N CYS A 707 12.53 -8.69 26.58
CA CYS A 707 11.16 -8.42 27.04
C CYS A 707 11.14 -7.35 28.16
N ARG A 708 12.04 -7.46 29.13
CA ARG A 708 12.17 -6.46 30.20
C ARG A 708 12.68 -5.11 29.70
N LEU A 709 13.54 -5.12 28.68
CA LEU A 709 14.02 -3.89 28.06
C LEU A 709 12.90 -3.15 27.35
N LEU A 710 12.02 -3.89 26.65
CA LEU A 710 10.83 -3.37 25.96
C LEU A 710 9.69 -2.96 26.92
N SER A 711 9.65 -3.52 28.14
CA SER A 711 8.66 -3.19 29.17
C SER A 711 8.91 -1.87 29.90
N ARG A 712 9.87 -1.07 29.44
CA ARG A 712 10.18 0.22 30.06
C ARG A 712 9.06 1.23 29.74
N SER A 713 8.43 1.75 30.73
CA SER A 713 7.55 2.92 30.67
C SER A 713 8.32 4.18 31.07
#